data_49f55caff4ee7d71dbcca7fce973a845
#
_entry.id   49f55caff4ee7d71dbcca7fce973a845
#
_cell.length_a   1.000
_cell.length_b   1.000
_cell.length_c   1.000
_cell.angle_alpha   90.00
_cell.angle_beta   90.00
_cell.angle_gamma   90.00
#
_symmetry.space_group_name_H-M   'P 1'
#
loop_
_entity.id
_entity.type
_entity.pdbx_description
1 polymer ?
#
loop_
_entity_poly.entity_id
_entity_poly.type
_entity_poly.pdbx_seq_one_letter_code
_entity_poly.pdbx_strand_id
1 'polypeptide(L)'
;MAAQILDPQAMIFCTTKLGLPPQKVMATCKLLFEEECTIPFIARYRKEVTGNLDEVQIRDIQESYNEYVETEKRRAFILDAIKKMEALTPELERQIKVATNLNQLEDIYAPYKSKKKTKAMIAKDNGLEPLSEMILNGDKDIRTLVAEINEKFVKPMEGKVKDVQDAINGACDILMESFSHQLELKEKIRQTFWETGVMKASLRKDGDKIEDASKFKDFFEFSEPLSKIKDPKASHRYMAMRRGMNLKILKVDSEIVPEVGIAQIEEQFFPKKDKLANYELLKKCAEKSFTNYIQPSLDLEVKNELKKIADTAAISVFGINLKNLLLQPYLGSKAVLGIDPGVRTGCKVVIVDNTGKFLGDHVVYPFEPKNDKVGAAQILTKMIDMFKIEYIAIGNGTYGRETLEFVETHIAQVKDGNVKATMISEAGASIYSASDIARTEFPDKDVTVRGAISIARRFQDPLAELVKIDPKSIGVGQYQHDVNQIQLKNNLEAVVESCVNFVGVDLNTASAPLLSYVSGIGPTVAQNVVKFRDTNGGFKSRQDLLKVTRFTQKVFEQSAGFLRIYNGPHALDGTFIHPERYPVLEEWVKTKNKDLKDLLIDDSLQNQLATDKGLKDKIGEMTLTDIVKCLKAPTQDPRTTFKSVEFTKGISDLKDLKIGQWYQGQVTNITMFGAFVDIGIKENGLLHISEMSDKFVENAMDELKVGQELKVRILGIDMDRRRISLSCKADSQTEGVTGTGAGTGPRKGGGQRTDSRPQIPSGPQFKNNAFAGLKNLQVKK
;
A
#
# COMPACT_ATOMS: atom_id res chain seq x y z
N MET A 1 -26.28 3.05 15.63
CA MET A 1 -25.40 3.49 16.75
C MET A 1 -25.83 4.91 17.12
N ALA A 2 -25.70 5.34 18.38
CA ALA A 2 -25.96 6.74 18.72
C ALA A 2 -24.96 7.62 17.98
N ALA A 3 -25.44 8.73 17.39
CA ALA A 3 -24.59 9.68 16.68
C ALA A 3 -23.42 10.08 17.61
N GLN A 4 -22.20 9.93 17.12
CA GLN A 4 -21.01 10.27 17.89
C GLN A 4 -20.94 11.79 17.98
N ILE A 5 -21.00 12.34 19.19
CA ILE A 5 -20.82 13.78 19.40
C ILE A 5 -19.40 14.14 18.92
N LEU A 6 -19.32 15.09 17.98
CA LEU A 6 -18.03 15.53 17.44
C LEU A 6 -17.21 16.23 18.51
N ASP A 7 -15.94 15.83 18.63
CA ASP A 7 -14.99 16.48 19.52
C ASP A 7 -14.38 17.71 18.81
N PRO A 8 -14.58 18.93 19.34
CA PRO A 8 -14.00 20.15 18.76
C PRO A 8 -12.45 20.12 18.72
N GLN A 9 -11.82 19.48 19.69
CA GLN A 9 -10.35 19.38 19.73
C GLN A 9 -9.81 18.44 18.64
N ALA A 10 -10.54 17.36 18.36
CA ALA A 10 -10.21 16.48 17.23
C ALA A 10 -10.26 17.23 15.89
N MET A 11 -11.25 18.10 15.71
CA MET A 11 -11.36 18.92 14.49
C MET A 11 -10.23 19.95 14.36
N ILE A 12 -9.81 20.57 15.47
CA ILE A 12 -8.66 21.47 15.52
C ILE A 12 -7.37 20.69 15.16
N PHE A 13 -7.21 19.49 15.73
CA PHE A 13 -6.08 18.61 15.42
C PHE A 13 -6.02 18.28 13.93
N CYS A 14 -7.15 17.85 13.33
CA CYS A 14 -7.21 17.57 11.89
C CYS A 14 -6.86 18.80 11.05
N THR A 15 -7.39 19.97 11.40
CA THR A 15 -7.11 21.24 10.71
C THR A 15 -5.62 21.57 10.73
N THR A 16 -5.00 21.46 11.90
CA THR A 16 -3.58 21.79 12.07
C THR A 16 -2.68 20.77 11.36
N LYS A 17 -2.99 19.48 11.47
CA LYS A 17 -2.21 18.40 10.89
C LYS A 17 -2.26 18.40 9.36
N LEU A 18 -3.44 18.64 8.79
CA LEU A 18 -3.66 18.53 7.33
C LEU A 18 -3.53 19.87 6.61
N GLY A 19 -3.45 21.00 7.31
CA GLY A 19 -3.39 22.33 6.70
C GLY A 19 -4.65 22.70 5.92
N LEU A 20 -5.79 22.05 6.21
CA LEU A 20 -7.06 22.29 5.54
C LEU A 20 -7.88 23.37 6.24
N PRO A 21 -8.72 24.15 5.52
CA PRO A 21 -9.58 25.15 6.14
C PRO A 21 -10.53 24.54 7.18
N PRO A 22 -10.68 25.15 8.38
CA PRO A 22 -11.51 24.62 9.48
C PRO A 22 -12.94 24.29 9.07
N GLN A 23 -13.55 25.15 8.24
CA GLN A 23 -14.92 24.96 7.77
C GLN A 23 -15.09 23.68 6.95
N LYS A 24 -14.12 23.36 6.08
CA LYS A 24 -14.13 22.13 5.28
C LYS A 24 -13.98 20.90 6.15
N VAL A 25 -13.06 20.94 7.12
CA VAL A 25 -12.85 19.84 8.09
C VAL A 25 -14.10 19.59 8.92
N MET A 26 -14.70 20.65 9.47
CA MET A 26 -15.92 20.53 10.29
C MET A 26 -17.10 19.95 9.48
N ALA A 27 -17.34 20.46 8.27
CA ALA A 27 -18.40 19.96 7.40
C ALA A 27 -18.18 18.48 7.03
N THR A 28 -16.94 18.09 6.74
CA THR A 28 -16.59 16.70 6.42
C THR A 28 -16.74 15.78 7.63
N CYS A 29 -16.27 16.20 8.81
CA CYS A 29 -16.45 15.42 10.04
C CYS A 29 -17.94 15.19 10.36
N LYS A 30 -18.79 16.20 10.13
CA LYS A 30 -20.25 16.06 10.32
C LYS A 30 -20.82 14.98 9.40
N LEU A 31 -20.49 15.03 8.11
CA LEU A 31 -20.93 14.04 7.14
C LEU A 31 -20.44 12.62 7.49
N LEU A 32 -19.16 12.48 7.92
CA LEU A 32 -18.55 11.19 8.23
C LEU A 32 -19.10 10.56 9.53
N PHE A 33 -19.18 11.34 10.61
CA PHE A 33 -19.36 10.78 11.96
C PHE A 33 -20.78 11.02 12.55
N GLU A 34 -21.47 12.10 12.16
CA GLU A 34 -22.86 12.32 12.58
C GLU A 34 -23.86 11.74 11.58
N GLU A 35 -23.65 12.02 10.29
CA GLU A 35 -24.54 11.53 9.22
C GLU A 35 -24.13 10.14 8.72
N GLU A 36 -22.96 9.62 9.13
CA GLU A 36 -22.38 8.32 8.76
C GLU A 36 -22.37 8.10 7.23
N CYS A 37 -22.02 9.15 6.48
CA CYS A 37 -21.86 9.08 5.04
C CYS A 37 -20.57 8.39 4.67
N THR A 38 -20.58 7.61 3.57
CA THR A 38 -19.40 6.97 3.03
C THR A 38 -18.53 7.97 2.27
N ILE A 39 -17.21 7.69 2.19
CA ILE A 39 -16.25 8.58 1.51
C ILE A 39 -16.59 8.79 0.04
N PRO A 40 -16.91 7.74 -0.77
CA PRO A 40 -17.26 7.96 -2.18
C PRO A 40 -18.53 8.81 -2.37
N PHE A 41 -19.52 8.64 -1.51
CA PHE A 41 -20.73 9.46 -1.55
C PHE A 41 -20.45 10.93 -1.26
N ILE A 42 -19.66 11.23 -0.22
CA ILE A 42 -19.26 12.59 0.14
C ILE A 42 -18.48 13.23 -1.01
N ALA A 43 -17.46 12.56 -1.52
CA ALA A 43 -16.58 13.07 -2.57
C ALA A 43 -17.34 13.36 -3.87
N ARG A 44 -18.39 12.60 -4.18
CA ARG A 44 -19.12 12.76 -5.43
C ARG A 44 -20.37 13.65 -5.30
N TYR A 45 -21.16 13.49 -4.23
CA TYR A 45 -22.48 14.09 -4.13
C TYR A 45 -22.61 15.18 -3.05
N ARG A 46 -21.55 15.45 -2.29
CA ARG A 46 -21.54 16.49 -1.24
C ARG A 46 -20.42 17.52 -1.43
N LYS A 47 -19.97 17.72 -2.68
CA LYS A 47 -18.88 18.64 -3.06
C LYS A 47 -19.11 20.07 -2.58
N GLU A 48 -20.33 20.58 -2.70
CA GLU A 48 -20.68 21.94 -2.26
C GLU A 48 -20.50 22.10 -0.74
N VAL A 49 -20.80 21.07 0.03
CA VAL A 49 -20.69 21.09 1.49
C VAL A 49 -19.25 21.02 1.95
N THR A 50 -18.44 20.17 1.28
CA THR A 50 -17.01 19.95 1.63
C THR A 50 -16.07 20.96 0.98
N GLY A 51 -16.57 21.79 0.05
CA GLY A 51 -15.76 22.69 -0.75
C GLY A 51 -14.81 21.93 -1.71
N ASN A 52 -15.34 20.87 -2.34
CA ASN A 52 -14.66 20.03 -3.35
C ASN A 52 -13.44 19.25 -2.82
N LEU A 53 -13.52 18.71 -1.61
CA LEU A 53 -12.51 17.76 -1.15
C LEU A 53 -12.63 16.45 -1.94
N ASP A 54 -11.47 15.87 -2.28
CA ASP A 54 -11.39 14.56 -2.93
C ASP A 54 -11.44 13.40 -1.92
N GLU A 55 -11.52 12.16 -2.42
CA GLU A 55 -11.59 10.96 -1.57
C GLU A 55 -10.37 10.79 -0.66
N VAL A 56 -9.18 11.23 -1.10
CA VAL A 56 -7.94 11.14 -0.33
C VAL A 56 -8.00 12.11 0.85
N GLN A 57 -8.34 13.37 0.59
CA GLN A 57 -8.47 14.40 1.63
C GLN A 57 -9.54 14.07 2.66
N ILE A 58 -10.69 13.51 2.21
CA ILE A 58 -11.76 13.07 3.11
C ILE A 58 -11.29 11.90 4.00
N ARG A 59 -10.54 10.96 3.43
CA ARG A 59 -9.95 9.85 4.17
C ARG A 59 -8.91 10.32 5.18
N ASP A 60 -8.04 11.25 4.79
CA ASP A 60 -7.03 11.83 5.69
C ASP A 60 -7.67 12.52 6.90
N ILE A 61 -8.81 13.19 6.69
CA ILE A 61 -9.60 13.77 7.78
C ILE A 61 -10.12 12.67 8.70
N GLN A 62 -10.71 11.59 8.16
CA GLN A 62 -11.23 10.47 8.93
C GLN A 62 -10.13 9.79 9.75
N GLU A 63 -8.99 9.52 9.15
CA GLU A 63 -7.84 8.87 9.80
C GLU A 63 -7.25 9.76 10.89
N SER A 64 -7.08 11.06 10.61
CA SER A 64 -6.57 12.02 11.60
C SER A 64 -7.51 12.19 12.80
N TYR A 65 -8.82 12.21 12.56
CA TYR A 65 -9.82 12.26 13.63
C TYR A 65 -9.75 11.01 14.52
N ASN A 66 -9.67 9.83 13.91
CA ASN A 66 -9.55 8.57 14.63
C ASN A 66 -8.24 8.47 15.43
N GLU A 67 -7.12 8.95 14.85
CA GLU A 67 -5.82 9.02 15.54
C GLU A 67 -5.89 9.90 16.81
N TYR A 68 -6.54 11.05 16.72
CA TYR A 68 -6.77 11.89 17.89
C TYR A 68 -7.59 11.16 18.96
N VAL A 69 -8.72 10.56 18.57
CA VAL A 69 -9.61 9.82 19.50
C VAL A 69 -8.86 8.67 20.18
N GLU A 70 -8.03 7.94 19.46
CA GLU A 70 -7.21 6.87 20.03
C GLU A 70 -6.13 7.42 20.98
N THR A 71 -5.51 8.55 20.67
CA THR A 71 -4.54 9.22 21.54
C THR A 71 -5.21 9.65 22.83
N GLU A 72 -6.43 10.23 22.78
CA GLU A 72 -7.17 10.64 23.97
C GLU A 72 -7.63 9.44 24.81
N LYS A 73 -8.07 8.36 24.20
CA LYS A 73 -8.36 7.11 24.92
C LYS A 73 -7.11 6.59 25.64
N ARG A 74 -5.96 6.65 24.98
CA ARG A 74 -4.70 6.23 25.58
C ARG A 74 -4.27 7.14 26.73
N ARG A 75 -4.42 8.45 26.58
CA ARG A 75 -4.21 9.46 27.63
C ARG A 75 -5.05 9.16 28.88
N ALA A 76 -6.35 8.96 28.68
CA ALA A 76 -7.26 8.63 29.76
C ALA A 76 -6.89 7.33 30.47
N PHE A 77 -6.50 6.31 29.72
CA PHE A 77 -6.01 5.03 30.27
C PHE A 77 -4.75 5.22 31.12
N ILE A 78 -3.78 6.00 30.67
CA ILE A 78 -2.53 6.25 31.40
C ILE A 78 -2.80 7.02 32.69
N LEU A 79 -3.65 8.07 32.65
CA LEU A 79 -4.06 8.80 33.84
C LEU A 79 -4.73 7.91 34.89
N ASP A 80 -5.67 7.05 34.47
CA ASP A 80 -6.34 6.12 35.37
C ASP A 80 -5.37 5.07 35.95
N ALA A 81 -4.46 4.54 35.12
CA ALA A 81 -3.47 3.55 35.56
C ALA A 81 -2.51 4.12 36.62
N ILE A 82 -1.97 5.33 36.39
CA ILE A 82 -1.04 5.98 37.32
C ILE A 82 -1.79 6.40 38.60
N LYS A 83 -3.04 6.86 38.50
CA LYS A 83 -3.89 7.20 39.64
C LYS A 83 -4.14 5.97 40.53
N LYS A 84 -4.41 4.81 39.94
CA LYS A 84 -4.60 3.53 40.68
C LYS A 84 -3.31 3.08 41.38
N MET A 85 -2.15 3.51 40.93
CA MET A 85 -0.86 3.26 41.57
C MET A 85 -0.54 4.26 42.68
N GLU A 86 -1.43 5.23 42.94
CA GLU A 86 -1.22 6.35 43.90
C GLU A 86 0.03 7.18 43.58
N ALA A 87 0.48 7.17 42.34
CA ALA A 87 1.70 7.83 41.87
C ALA A 87 1.45 9.13 41.07
N LEU A 88 0.19 9.55 40.94
CA LEU A 88 -0.17 10.73 40.13
C LEU A 88 0.07 12.01 40.92
N THR A 89 1.12 12.76 40.52
CA THR A 89 1.40 14.09 41.03
C THR A 89 0.78 15.16 40.14
N PRO A 90 0.52 16.39 40.62
CA PRO A 90 -0.02 17.49 39.80
C PRO A 90 0.85 17.82 38.59
N GLU A 91 2.17 17.72 38.73
CA GLU A 91 3.12 17.96 37.62
C GLU A 91 3.04 16.85 36.56
N LEU A 92 2.99 15.61 37.00
CA LEU A 92 2.85 14.47 36.10
C LEU A 92 1.50 14.51 35.35
N GLU A 93 0.42 14.90 36.04
CA GLU A 93 -0.89 15.09 35.39
C GLU A 93 -0.82 16.18 34.32
N ARG A 94 -0.13 17.29 34.60
CA ARG A 94 0.10 18.37 33.63
C ARG A 94 0.87 17.87 32.42
N GLN A 95 1.98 17.13 32.62
CA GLN A 95 2.79 16.57 31.54
C GLN A 95 1.99 15.63 30.64
N ILE A 96 1.17 14.74 31.23
CA ILE A 96 0.30 13.82 30.47
C ILE A 96 -0.74 14.61 29.66
N LYS A 97 -1.32 15.68 30.21
CA LYS A 97 -2.31 16.51 29.53
C LYS A 97 -1.72 17.30 28.35
N VAL A 98 -0.48 17.76 28.47
CA VAL A 98 0.21 18.57 27.44
C VAL A 98 0.85 17.69 26.34
N ALA A 99 1.09 16.42 26.60
CA ALA A 99 1.67 15.51 25.60
C ALA A 99 0.87 15.51 24.29
N THR A 100 1.53 15.72 23.15
CA THR A 100 0.89 15.93 21.86
C THR A 100 0.76 14.68 21.00
N ASN A 101 1.47 13.60 21.37
CA ASN A 101 1.47 12.36 20.60
C ASN A 101 1.65 11.13 21.50
N LEU A 102 1.38 9.95 20.91
CA LEU A 102 1.46 8.67 21.62
C LEU A 102 2.86 8.38 22.17
N ASN A 103 3.94 8.78 21.46
CA ASN A 103 5.30 8.51 21.91
C ASN A 103 5.61 9.24 23.23
N GLN A 104 5.22 10.51 23.33
CA GLN A 104 5.37 11.29 24.57
C GLN A 104 4.55 10.66 25.71
N LEU A 105 3.32 10.24 25.45
CA LEU A 105 2.49 9.55 26.43
C LEU A 105 3.13 8.23 26.92
N GLU A 106 3.69 7.44 26.00
CA GLU A 106 4.37 6.20 26.34
C GLU A 106 5.69 6.45 27.12
N ASP A 107 6.44 7.50 26.78
CA ASP A 107 7.64 7.89 27.52
C ASP A 107 7.32 8.26 28.97
N ILE A 108 6.25 9.06 29.19
CA ILE A 108 5.77 9.42 30.52
C ILE A 108 5.30 8.19 31.29
N TYR A 109 4.64 7.24 30.62
CA TYR A 109 4.10 6.03 31.24
C TYR A 109 5.16 4.94 31.47
N ALA A 110 6.26 4.95 30.74
CA ALA A 110 7.29 3.89 30.75
C ALA A 110 7.77 3.51 32.17
N PRO A 111 8.06 4.45 33.11
CA PRO A 111 8.48 4.13 34.47
C PRO A 111 7.43 3.33 35.28
N TYR A 112 6.15 3.54 34.97
CA TYR A 112 5.01 2.93 35.69
C TYR A 112 4.52 1.62 35.07
N LYS A 113 5.02 1.25 33.88
CA LYS A 113 4.57 0.11 33.08
C LYS A 113 5.14 -1.24 33.55
N SER A 114 6.30 -1.23 34.20
CA SER A 114 7.01 -2.45 34.60
C SER A 114 6.41 -3.07 35.87
N LYS A 115 6.00 -4.34 35.80
CA LYS A 115 5.61 -5.13 36.96
C LYS A 115 6.80 -5.73 37.73
N LYS A 116 8.01 -5.73 37.14
CA LYS A 116 9.24 -6.21 37.78
C LYS A 116 10.01 -5.04 38.33
N LYS A 117 10.40 -5.13 39.61
CA LYS A 117 11.27 -4.13 40.22
C LYS A 117 12.59 -4.03 39.45
N THR A 118 12.96 -2.82 39.05
CA THR A 118 14.27 -2.55 38.45
C THR A 118 15.35 -2.60 39.54
N LYS A 119 16.62 -2.70 39.11
CA LYS A 119 17.75 -2.61 40.07
C LYS A 119 17.75 -1.29 40.86
N ALA A 120 17.40 -0.19 40.18
CA ALA A 120 17.27 1.10 40.82
C ALA A 120 16.11 1.16 41.81
N MET A 121 14.96 0.56 41.52
CA MET A 121 13.84 0.44 42.47
C MET A 121 14.25 -0.36 43.72
N ILE A 122 14.96 -1.47 43.54
CA ILE A 122 15.48 -2.27 44.64
C ILE A 122 16.47 -1.45 45.45
N ALA A 123 17.34 -0.69 44.81
CA ALA A 123 18.31 0.18 45.50
C ALA A 123 17.61 1.31 46.29
N LYS A 124 16.54 1.91 45.76
CA LYS A 124 15.68 2.88 46.47
C LYS A 124 14.98 2.27 47.66
N ASP A 125 14.40 1.08 47.52
CA ASP A 125 13.79 0.33 48.63
C ASP A 125 14.82 0.03 49.73
N ASN A 126 16.10 -0.13 49.38
CA ASN A 126 17.20 -0.33 50.30
C ASN A 126 17.71 0.98 50.94
N GLY A 127 17.12 2.14 50.60
CA GLY A 127 17.47 3.44 51.18
C GLY A 127 18.72 4.08 50.61
N LEU A 128 19.13 3.73 49.36
CA LEU A 128 20.36 4.24 48.73
C LEU A 128 20.17 5.56 47.94
N GLU A 129 18.96 6.13 47.92
CA GLU A 129 18.69 7.38 47.22
C GLU A 129 19.54 8.55 47.75
N PRO A 130 19.70 8.78 49.09
CA PRO A 130 20.58 9.83 49.57
C PRO A 130 22.06 9.66 49.19
N LEU A 131 22.52 8.40 49.06
CA LEU A 131 23.87 8.13 48.57
C LEU A 131 24.03 8.50 47.09
N SER A 132 22.99 8.28 46.28
CA SER A 132 23.00 8.69 44.87
C SER A 132 23.07 10.20 44.72
N GLU A 133 22.38 10.96 45.58
CA GLU A 133 22.44 12.43 45.62
C GLU A 133 23.83 12.94 46.08
N MET A 134 24.45 12.30 47.09
CA MET A 134 25.81 12.61 47.52
C MET A 134 26.83 12.39 46.40
N ILE A 135 26.68 11.34 45.60
CA ILE A 135 27.56 11.08 44.45
C ILE A 135 27.36 12.14 43.38
N LEU A 136 26.11 12.51 43.07
CA LEU A 136 25.77 13.48 42.04
C LEU A 136 26.24 14.91 42.41
N ASN A 137 26.05 15.32 43.63
CA ASN A 137 26.48 16.64 44.11
C ASN A 137 28.00 16.79 44.09
N GLY A 138 28.75 15.69 44.28
CA GLY A 138 30.20 15.64 44.05
C GLY A 138 31.06 16.44 45.03
N ASP A 139 30.49 16.89 46.14
CA ASP A 139 31.22 17.76 47.11
C ASP A 139 32.41 17.07 47.75
N LYS A 140 32.37 15.76 47.93
CA LYS A 140 33.44 14.94 48.50
C LYS A 140 33.70 13.70 47.66
N ASP A 141 34.95 13.28 47.57
CA ASP A 141 35.31 12.02 46.90
C ASP A 141 34.72 10.83 47.69
N ILE A 142 33.92 10.00 47.00
CA ILE A 142 33.28 8.83 47.58
C ILE A 142 34.28 7.88 48.25
N ARG A 143 35.53 7.86 47.79
CA ARG A 143 36.61 7.06 48.37
C ARG A 143 37.00 7.51 49.77
N THR A 144 36.76 8.78 50.12
CA THR A 144 37.02 9.33 51.47
C THR A 144 35.85 9.06 52.42
N LEU A 145 34.69 8.69 51.88
CA LEU A 145 33.45 8.48 52.65
C LEU A 145 33.17 7.01 52.97
N VAL A 146 34.12 6.10 52.74
CA VAL A 146 33.92 4.64 52.92
C VAL A 146 33.40 4.30 54.33
N ALA A 147 33.93 4.90 55.39
CA ALA A 147 33.47 4.66 56.77
C ALA A 147 32.04 5.13 56.98
N GLU A 148 31.69 6.32 56.49
CA GLU A 148 30.34 6.89 56.56
C GLU A 148 29.33 6.07 55.77
N ILE A 149 29.70 5.61 54.56
CA ILE A 149 28.86 4.76 53.73
C ILE A 149 28.62 3.42 54.40
N ASN A 150 29.68 2.84 54.99
CA ASN A 150 29.55 1.57 55.70
C ASN A 150 28.60 1.67 56.89
N GLU A 151 28.70 2.74 57.67
CA GLU A 151 27.84 2.97 58.82
C GLU A 151 26.37 3.23 58.46
N LYS A 152 26.14 4.10 57.47
CA LYS A 152 24.79 4.56 57.14
C LYS A 152 24.02 3.63 56.21
N PHE A 153 24.67 2.98 55.25
CA PHE A 153 24.01 2.30 54.13
C PHE A 153 24.25 0.80 54.08
N VAL A 154 25.30 0.27 54.70
CA VAL A 154 25.56 -1.18 54.68
C VAL A 154 24.78 -1.89 55.79
N LYS A 155 23.90 -2.77 55.41
CA LYS A 155 23.01 -3.52 56.30
C LYS A 155 23.05 -5.03 56.00
N PRO A 156 24.18 -5.72 56.23
CA PRO A 156 24.38 -7.10 55.84
C PRO A 156 23.42 -8.07 56.56
N MET A 157 23.04 -7.76 57.80
CA MET A 157 22.13 -8.60 58.58
C MET A 157 20.68 -8.63 58.02
N GLU A 158 20.27 -7.59 57.29
CA GLU A 158 18.99 -7.50 56.60
C GLU A 158 19.05 -8.12 55.20
N GLY A 159 20.22 -8.57 54.72
CA GLY A 159 20.42 -9.11 53.38
C GLY A 159 20.22 -8.14 52.23
N LYS A 160 20.11 -6.82 52.53
CA LYS A 160 19.75 -5.75 51.57
C LYS A 160 20.96 -5.15 50.88
N VAL A 161 22.01 -4.79 51.62
CA VAL A 161 23.25 -4.20 51.10
C VAL A 161 24.41 -4.89 51.83
N LYS A 162 25.27 -5.57 51.08
CA LYS A 162 26.29 -6.48 51.66
C LYS A 162 27.57 -5.73 52.11
N ASP A 163 28.00 -4.78 51.31
CA ASP A 163 29.22 -4.03 51.51
C ASP A 163 29.13 -2.63 50.86
N VAL A 164 30.16 -1.84 51.03
CA VAL A 164 30.25 -0.47 50.48
C VAL A 164 30.20 -0.46 48.96
N GLN A 165 30.78 -1.47 48.30
CA GLN A 165 30.74 -1.55 46.84
C GLN A 165 29.32 -1.81 46.33
N ASP A 166 28.57 -2.67 47.01
CA ASP A 166 27.17 -2.95 46.72
C ASP A 166 26.30 -1.69 46.92
N ALA A 167 26.54 -0.91 47.97
CA ALA A 167 25.91 0.39 48.20
C ALA A 167 26.18 1.39 47.06
N ILE A 168 27.43 1.51 46.63
CA ILE A 168 27.83 2.39 45.52
C ILE A 168 27.21 1.93 44.21
N ASN A 169 27.22 0.63 43.94
CA ASN A 169 26.61 0.07 42.73
C ASN A 169 25.09 0.36 42.68
N GLY A 170 24.39 0.16 43.81
CA GLY A 170 22.98 0.50 43.92
C GLY A 170 22.67 1.99 43.70
N ALA A 171 23.49 2.87 44.28
CA ALA A 171 23.37 4.31 44.03
C ALA A 171 23.64 4.67 42.56
N CYS A 172 24.62 4.03 41.91
CA CYS A 172 24.85 4.18 40.47
C CYS A 172 23.67 3.67 39.62
N ASP A 173 23.03 2.56 40.01
CA ASP A 173 21.83 2.06 39.31
C ASP A 173 20.68 3.09 39.39
N ILE A 174 20.52 3.79 40.53
CA ILE A 174 19.55 4.89 40.68
C ILE A 174 19.89 6.03 39.73
N LEU A 175 21.15 6.48 39.68
CA LEU A 175 21.58 7.55 38.79
C LEU A 175 21.39 7.18 37.30
N MET A 176 21.77 5.97 36.91
CA MET A 176 21.61 5.51 35.51
C MET A 176 20.15 5.51 35.07
N GLU A 177 19.26 5.08 35.94
CA GLU A 177 17.81 5.08 35.64
C GLU A 177 17.27 6.50 35.59
N SER A 178 17.67 7.38 36.56
CA SER A 178 17.30 8.81 36.60
C SER A 178 17.71 9.52 35.31
N PHE A 179 18.95 9.32 34.83
CA PHE A 179 19.43 9.91 33.57
C PHE A 179 18.60 9.43 32.37
N SER A 180 18.24 8.14 32.34
CA SER A 180 17.49 7.57 31.22
C SER A 180 16.03 7.98 31.17
N HIS A 181 15.43 8.39 32.30
CA HIS A 181 14.01 8.76 32.39
C HIS A 181 13.75 10.27 32.21
N GLN A 182 14.81 11.10 32.11
CA GLN A 182 14.66 12.55 31.93
C GLN A 182 14.10 12.85 30.54
N LEU A 183 12.86 13.34 30.47
CA LEU A 183 12.13 13.56 29.23
C LEU A 183 12.81 14.57 28.29
N GLU A 184 13.26 15.71 28.81
CA GLU A 184 13.91 16.74 27.99
C GLU A 184 15.24 16.25 27.40
N LEU A 185 16.02 15.51 28.16
CA LEU A 185 17.26 14.89 27.70
C LEU A 185 16.99 13.86 26.64
N LYS A 186 16.01 12.99 26.87
CA LYS A 186 15.63 11.95 25.91
C LYS A 186 15.17 12.56 24.59
N GLU A 187 14.41 13.66 24.65
CA GLU A 187 13.99 14.40 23.45
C GLU A 187 15.17 15.01 22.69
N LYS A 188 16.12 15.64 23.41
CA LYS A 188 17.35 16.20 22.85
C LYS A 188 18.18 15.11 22.14
N ILE A 189 18.37 13.96 22.79
CA ILE A 189 19.10 12.82 22.21
C ILE A 189 18.33 12.23 21.00
N ARG A 190 17.00 12.15 21.08
CA ARG A 190 16.13 11.71 19.95
C ARG A 190 16.31 12.57 18.72
N GLN A 191 16.34 13.90 18.87
CA GLN A 191 16.61 14.81 17.76
C GLN A 191 17.99 14.56 17.17
N THR A 192 19.02 14.41 18.03
CA THR A 192 20.37 14.07 17.59
C THR A 192 20.42 12.76 16.81
N PHE A 193 19.64 11.73 17.22
CA PHE A 193 19.52 10.48 16.47
C PHE A 193 19.00 10.71 15.05
N TRP A 194 17.97 11.53 14.88
CA TRP A 194 17.42 11.80 13.56
C TRP A 194 18.32 12.66 12.66
N GLU A 195 19.10 13.55 13.25
CA GLU A 195 19.99 14.47 12.52
C GLU A 195 21.32 13.82 12.11
N THR A 196 21.93 13.09 13.02
CA THR A 196 23.32 12.59 12.86
C THR A 196 23.43 11.07 12.88
N GLY A 197 22.37 10.38 13.24
CA GLY A 197 22.37 8.93 13.40
C GLY A 197 22.51 8.20 12.07
N VAL A 198 23.04 6.98 12.17
CA VAL A 198 23.25 6.08 11.04
C VAL A 198 22.53 4.77 11.28
N MET A 199 21.96 4.22 10.20
CA MET A 199 21.46 2.85 10.15
C MET A 199 22.59 1.95 9.68
N LYS A 200 22.89 0.90 10.45
CA LYS A 200 23.90 -0.11 10.11
C LYS A 200 23.21 -1.46 9.94
N ALA A 201 23.61 -2.19 8.92
CA ALA A 201 23.28 -3.60 8.77
C ALA A 201 24.55 -4.41 8.56
N SER A 202 24.62 -5.56 9.19
CA SER A 202 25.76 -6.49 9.10
C SER A 202 25.28 -7.93 9.06
N LEU A 203 26.10 -8.81 8.49
CA LEU A 203 25.83 -10.24 8.48
C LEU A 203 25.86 -10.78 9.93
N ARG A 204 24.84 -11.55 10.33
CA ARG A 204 24.86 -12.25 11.61
C ARG A 204 25.80 -13.46 11.53
N LYS A 205 26.32 -13.87 12.68
CA LYS A 205 27.06 -15.13 12.79
C LYS A 205 26.19 -16.27 12.25
N ASP A 206 26.72 -17.05 11.31
CA ASP A 206 26.03 -18.13 10.58
C ASP A 206 24.86 -17.68 9.69
N GLY A 207 24.67 -16.39 9.46
CA GLY A 207 23.61 -15.85 8.61
C GLY A 207 23.80 -16.18 7.13
N ASP A 208 25.02 -16.37 6.70
CA ASP A 208 25.43 -16.79 5.34
C ASP A 208 24.97 -18.21 4.98
N LYS A 209 24.75 -19.07 5.99
CA LYS A 209 24.30 -20.46 5.81
C LYS A 209 22.78 -20.57 5.61
N ILE A 210 22.05 -19.50 5.82
CA ILE A 210 20.58 -19.47 5.68
C ILE A 210 20.22 -19.44 4.20
N GLU A 211 19.18 -20.19 3.83
CA GLU A 211 18.62 -20.16 2.46
C GLU A 211 18.30 -18.70 2.07
N ASP A 212 18.63 -18.33 0.84
CA ASP A 212 18.44 -16.98 0.30
C ASP A 212 19.34 -15.87 0.88
N ALA A 213 20.34 -16.17 1.73
CA ALA A 213 21.28 -15.17 2.25
C ALA A 213 21.93 -14.33 1.15
N SER A 214 22.18 -14.93 -0.01
CA SER A 214 22.75 -14.24 -1.18
C SER A 214 21.93 -13.04 -1.65
N LYS A 215 20.63 -13.01 -1.39
CA LYS A 215 19.71 -11.90 -1.75
C LYS A 215 19.97 -10.63 -0.93
N PHE A 216 20.67 -10.76 0.20
CA PHE A 216 20.93 -9.68 1.15
C PHE A 216 22.39 -9.21 1.17
N LYS A 217 23.22 -9.66 0.21
CA LYS A 217 24.66 -9.32 0.16
C LYS A 217 24.95 -7.83 0.21
N ASP A 218 24.09 -7.01 -0.41
CA ASP A 218 24.23 -5.55 -0.44
C ASP A 218 24.09 -4.91 0.96
N PHE A 219 23.61 -5.67 1.95
CA PHE A 219 23.39 -5.23 3.33
C PHE A 219 24.35 -5.90 4.34
N PHE A 220 25.33 -6.69 3.89
CA PHE A 220 26.27 -7.36 4.80
C PHE A 220 27.23 -6.39 5.49
N GLU A 221 27.53 -5.25 4.84
CA GLU A 221 28.34 -4.16 5.36
C GLU A 221 27.69 -2.81 4.97
N PHE A 222 26.48 -2.60 5.44
CA PHE A 222 25.71 -1.41 5.07
C PHE A 222 25.74 -0.35 6.17
N SER A 223 25.94 0.92 5.79
CA SER A 223 25.87 2.07 6.69
C SER A 223 25.38 3.30 5.92
N GLU A 224 24.24 3.86 6.31
CA GLU A 224 23.72 5.13 5.74
C GLU A 224 23.12 6.02 6.82
N PRO A 225 23.13 7.37 6.64
CA PRO A 225 22.45 8.30 7.54
C PRO A 225 20.95 8.01 7.63
N LEU A 226 20.37 8.13 8.83
CA LEU A 226 18.95 7.97 9.07
C LEU A 226 18.10 8.92 8.22
N SER A 227 18.58 10.12 7.97
CA SER A 227 17.91 11.12 7.11
C SER A 227 17.65 10.60 5.67
N LYS A 228 18.55 9.76 5.13
CA LYS A 228 18.36 9.12 3.82
C LYS A 228 17.41 7.92 3.89
N ILE A 229 17.49 7.13 4.97
CA ILE A 229 16.61 5.96 5.15
C ILE A 229 15.16 6.37 5.44
N LYS A 230 14.97 7.51 6.11
CA LYS A 230 13.66 8.10 6.40
C LYS A 230 12.91 8.56 5.16
N ASP A 231 13.61 8.81 4.04
CA ASP A 231 12.96 9.18 2.79
C ASP A 231 12.01 8.04 2.33
N PRO A 232 10.71 8.30 2.10
CA PRO A 232 9.77 7.32 1.57
C PRO A 232 10.28 6.62 0.31
N LYS A 233 11.06 7.29 -0.54
CA LYS A 233 11.69 6.72 -1.75
C LYS A 233 12.72 5.62 -1.43
N ALA A 234 13.32 5.66 -0.23
CA ALA A 234 14.28 4.66 0.25
C ALA A 234 13.62 3.51 1.05
N SER A 235 12.30 3.51 1.22
CA SER A 235 11.55 2.55 2.05
C SER A 235 11.84 1.09 1.68
N HIS A 236 12.05 0.78 0.40
CA HIS A 236 12.39 -0.55 -0.07
C HIS A 236 13.69 -1.09 0.54
N ARG A 237 14.70 -0.23 0.82
CA ARG A 237 15.96 -0.63 1.48
C ARG A 237 15.71 -1.04 2.92
N TYR A 238 14.94 -0.22 3.66
CA TYR A 238 14.58 -0.55 5.03
C TYR A 238 13.75 -1.83 5.12
N MET A 239 12.80 -2.03 4.20
CA MET A 239 12.01 -3.26 4.11
C MET A 239 12.88 -4.49 3.84
N ALA A 240 13.86 -4.38 2.93
CA ALA A 240 14.83 -5.44 2.66
C ALA A 240 15.66 -5.78 3.89
N MET A 241 16.25 -4.79 4.57
CA MET A 241 17.01 -4.99 5.82
C MET A 241 16.15 -5.66 6.90
N ARG A 242 14.90 -5.20 7.07
CA ARG A 242 13.98 -5.77 8.05
C ARG A 242 13.62 -7.23 7.73
N ARG A 243 13.41 -7.58 6.46
CA ARG A 243 13.22 -8.96 6.02
C ARG A 243 14.44 -9.83 6.34
N GLY A 244 15.65 -9.33 6.05
CA GLY A 244 16.90 -10.02 6.40
C GLY A 244 17.07 -10.20 7.91
N MET A 245 16.65 -9.22 8.70
CA MET A 245 16.64 -9.31 10.17
C MET A 245 15.65 -10.37 10.68
N ASN A 246 14.43 -10.41 10.13
CA ASN A 246 13.40 -11.37 10.50
C ASN A 246 13.82 -12.81 10.13
N LEU A 247 14.51 -12.98 9.02
CA LEU A 247 15.11 -14.25 8.58
C LEU A 247 16.37 -14.62 9.35
N LYS A 248 16.81 -13.78 10.31
CA LYS A 248 18.04 -13.95 11.11
C LYS A 248 19.35 -13.95 10.29
N ILE A 249 19.31 -13.41 9.09
CA ILE A 249 20.48 -13.23 8.20
C ILE A 249 21.27 -11.98 8.61
N LEU A 250 20.55 -10.86 8.85
CA LEU A 250 21.15 -9.57 9.16
C LEU A 250 20.96 -9.20 10.65
N LYS A 251 21.94 -8.48 11.18
CA LYS A 251 21.80 -7.65 12.36
C LYS A 251 21.63 -6.22 11.86
N VAL A 252 20.60 -5.52 12.32
CA VAL A 252 20.27 -4.15 11.90
C VAL A 252 20.12 -3.29 13.16
N ASP A 253 20.90 -2.25 13.27
CA ASP A 253 20.88 -1.33 14.41
C ASP A 253 20.97 0.12 13.92
N SER A 254 20.38 1.04 14.67
CA SER A 254 20.60 2.48 14.52
C SER A 254 21.41 3.03 15.69
N GLU A 255 22.35 3.90 15.41
CA GLU A 255 23.24 4.43 16.42
C GLU A 255 23.69 5.86 16.10
N ILE A 256 24.07 6.60 17.14
CA ILE A 256 24.85 7.83 17.05
C ILE A 256 26.24 7.58 17.65
N VAL A 257 27.15 8.49 17.42
CA VAL A 257 28.47 8.49 18.09
C VAL A 257 28.23 8.56 19.58
N PRO A 258 28.66 7.55 20.40
CA PRO A 258 28.30 7.46 21.81
C PRO A 258 28.71 8.69 22.62
N GLU A 259 29.88 9.29 22.30
CA GLU A 259 30.41 10.46 22.94
C GLU A 259 29.48 11.67 22.88
N VAL A 260 28.69 11.78 21.79
CA VAL A 260 27.73 12.88 21.64
C VAL A 260 26.56 12.72 22.61
N GLY A 261 25.99 11.50 22.72
CA GLY A 261 24.92 11.23 23.67
C GLY A 261 25.37 11.32 25.12
N ILE A 262 26.56 10.84 25.43
CA ILE A 262 27.16 10.94 26.78
C ILE A 262 27.39 12.39 27.15
N ALA A 263 27.93 13.23 26.24
CA ALA A 263 28.16 14.66 26.49
C ALA A 263 26.83 15.40 26.79
N GLN A 264 25.72 15.01 26.18
CA GLN A 264 24.41 15.60 26.48
C GLN A 264 23.90 15.21 27.87
N ILE A 265 24.19 14.00 28.34
CA ILE A 265 23.90 13.59 29.73
C ILE A 265 24.75 14.41 30.71
N GLU A 266 26.03 14.53 30.43
CA GLU A 266 26.97 15.32 31.26
C GLU A 266 26.53 16.79 31.33
N GLU A 267 26.20 17.41 30.23
CA GLU A 267 25.72 18.79 30.15
C GLU A 267 24.48 19.03 31.00
N GLN A 268 23.53 18.05 30.98
CA GLN A 268 22.28 18.18 31.73
C GLN A 268 22.43 17.98 33.23
N PHE A 269 23.21 16.99 33.66
CA PHE A 269 23.23 16.61 35.08
C PHE A 269 24.46 17.11 35.84
N PHE A 270 25.59 17.27 35.20
CA PHE A 270 26.83 17.71 35.85
C PHE A 270 27.71 18.61 34.96
N PRO A 271 27.19 19.80 34.62
CA PRO A 271 27.87 20.71 33.67
C PRO A 271 29.21 21.26 34.19
N LYS A 272 29.44 21.22 35.51
CA LYS A 272 30.68 21.75 36.15
C LYS A 272 31.68 20.62 36.43
N LYS A 273 32.11 19.90 35.39
CA LYS A 273 32.94 18.69 35.44
C LYS A 273 34.20 18.84 36.35
N ASP A 274 34.89 19.95 36.20
CA ASP A 274 36.18 20.20 36.89
C ASP A 274 36.06 20.39 38.41
N LYS A 275 34.85 20.55 38.94
CA LYS A 275 34.57 20.77 40.35
C LYS A 275 34.03 19.55 41.07
N LEU A 276 33.76 18.45 40.32
CA LEU A 276 33.13 17.28 40.89
C LEU A 276 34.17 16.22 41.31
N ALA A 277 34.25 15.94 42.61
CA ALA A 277 35.15 14.91 43.15
C ALA A 277 34.87 13.51 42.59
N ASN A 278 33.63 13.23 42.21
CA ASN A 278 33.17 11.91 41.71
C ASN A 278 32.99 11.86 40.17
N TYR A 279 33.60 12.80 39.41
CA TYR A 279 33.39 12.92 37.97
C TYR A 279 33.61 11.60 37.22
N GLU A 280 34.69 10.87 37.48
CA GLU A 280 34.96 9.58 36.80
C GLU A 280 33.87 8.51 37.04
N LEU A 281 33.28 8.51 38.23
CA LEU A 281 32.17 7.60 38.56
C LEU A 281 30.89 8.03 37.85
N LEU A 282 30.59 9.34 37.86
CA LEU A 282 29.42 9.91 37.17
C LEU A 282 29.52 9.72 35.67
N LYS A 283 30.70 9.90 35.08
CA LYS A 283 30.96 9.63 33.67
C LYS A 283 30.66 8.17 33.31
N LYS A 284 31.10 7.20 34.09
CA LYS A 284 30.78 5.78 33.92
C LYS A 284 29.28 5.53 34.06
N CYS A 285 28.57 6.22 34.94
CA CYS A 285 27.13 6.13 35.04
C CYS A 285 26.45 6.68 33.77
N ALA A 286 26.93 7.81 33.23
CA ALA A 286 26.42 8.39 31.98
C ALA A 286 26.67 7.46 30.79
N GLU A 287 27.87 6.89 30.65
CA GLU A 287 28.20 5.91 29.60
C GLU A 287 27.30 4.67 29.66
N LYS A 288 27.12 4.11 30.87
CA LYS A 288 26.24 2.95 31.04
C LYS A 288 24.75 3.29 30.85
N SER A 289 24.32 4.47 31.28
CA SER A 289 22.96 4.96 31.08
C SER A 289 22.67 5.10 29.59
N PHE A 290 23.58 5.71 28.84
CA PHE A 290 23.43 5.84 27.39
C PHE A 290 23.42 4.48 26.69
N THR A 291 24.44 3.65 26.91
CA THR A 291 24.61 2.37 26.18
C THR A 291 23.57 1.31 26.51
N ASN A 292 23.14 1.23 27.77
CA ASN A 292 22.26 0.14 28.22
C ASN A 292 20.77 0.49 28.23
N TYR A 293 20.43 1.80 28.30
CA TYR A 293 19.04 2.23 28.42
C TYR A 293 18.63 3.17 27.30
N ILE A 294 19.32 4.29 27.08
CA ILE A 294 18.86 5.33 26.15
C ILE A 294 19.02 4.88 24.70
N GLN A 295 20.22 4.46 24.29
CA GLN A 295 20.49 4.05 22.91
C GLN A 295 19.62 2.84 22.46
N PRO A 296 19.47 1.77 23.23
CA PRO A 296 18.59 0.67 22.83
C PRO A 296 17.11 1.07 22.73
N SER A 297 16.66 1.96 23.61
CA SER A 297 15.29 2.49 23.59
C SER A 297 15.04 3.32 22.32
N LEU A 298 15.97 4.23 21.98
CA LEU A 298 15.88 5.05 20.79
C LEU A 298 16.07 4.26 19.49
N ASP A 299 16.96 3.27 19.49
CA ASP A 299 17.11 2.34 18.35
C ASP A 299 15.80 1.63 18.03
N LEU A 300 15.11 1.12 19.05
CA LEU A 300 13.81 0.47 18.87
C LEU A 300 12.75 1.48 18.35
N GLU A 301 12.73 2.68 18.89
CA GLU A 301 11.83 3.76 18.49
C GLU A 301 12.06 4.16 17.01
N VAL A 302 13.32 4.40 16.64
CA VAL A 302 13.72 4.70 15.25
C VAL A 302 13.30 3.58 14.30
N LYS A 303 13.56 2.33 14.66
CA LYS A 303 13.14 1.17 13.86
C LYS A 303 11.61 1.09 13.69
N ASN A 304 10.85 1.41 14.72
CA ASN A 304 9.39 1.41 14.67
C ASN A 304 8.87 2.56 13.79
N GLU A 305 9.47 3.75 13.89
CA GLU A 305 9.07 4.90 13.07
C GLU A 305 9.43 4.68 11.59
N LEU A 306 10.64 4.19 11.30
CA LEU A 306 11.02 3.81 9.94
C LEU A 306 10.12 2.71 9.37
N LYS A 307 9.64 1.80 10.22
CA LYS A 307 8.66 0.78 9.82
C LYS A 307 7.34 1.39 9.42
N LYS A 308 6.82 2.36 10.16
CA LYS A 308 5.58 3.07 9.81
C LYS A 308 5.74 3.81 8.48
N ILE A 309 6.83 4.56 8.31
CA ILE A 309 7.11 5.30 7.07
C ILE A 309 7.18 4.34 5.87
N ALA A 310 7.93 3.24 6.03
CA ALA A 310 8.09 2.25 4.96
C ALA A 310 6.79 1.51 4.64
N ASP A 311 5.98 1.17 5.65
CA ASP A 311 4.67 0.56 5.45
C ASP A 311 3.73 1.48 4.69
N THR A 312 3.61 2.73 5.12
CA THR A 312 2.74 3.72 4.48
C THR A 312 3.13 3.93 3.02
N ALA A 313 4.44 4.10 2.75
CA ALA A 313 4.95 4.28 1.39
C ALA A 313 4.68 3.04 0.51
N ALA A 314 4.95 1.84 1.02
CA ALA A 314 4.74 0.60 0.28
C ALA A 314 3.24 0.33 0.03
N ILE A 315 2.39 0.51 1.03
CA ILE A 315 0.93 0.30 0.93
C ILE A 315 0.32 1.28 -0.08
N SER A 316 0.77 2.54 -0.12
CA SER A 316 0.33 3.51 -1.13
C SER A 316 0.64 3.03 -2.55
N VAL A 317 1.86 2.54 -2.79
CA VAL A 317 2.24 1.94 -4.09
C VAL A 317 1.36 0.74 -4.44
N PHE A 318 1.12 -0.15 -3.47
CA PHE A 318 0.27 -1.33 -3.69
C PHE A 318 -1.16 -0.92 -4.03
N GLY A 319 -1.69 0.11 -3.38
CA GLY A 319 -3.00 0.66 -3.69
C GLY A 319 -3.09 1.20 -5.13
N ILE A 320 -2.07 1.93 -5.59
CA ILE A 320 -2.01 2.44 -6.96
C ILE A 320 -1.92 1.30 -7.98
N ASN A 321 -1.10 0.29 -7.72
CA ASN A 321 -0.98 -0.87 -8.59
C ASN A 321 -2.30 -1.64 -8.67
N LEU A 322 -3.00 -1.82 -7.55
CA LEU A 322 -4.33 -2.43 -7.52
C LEU A 322 -5.34 -1.60 -8.32
N LYS A 323 -5.38 -0.28 -8.10
CA LYS A 323 -6.26 0.64 -8.84
C LYS A 323 -6.05 0.50 -10.35
N ASN A 324 -4.80 0.52 -10.78
CA ASN A 324 -4.47 0.39 -12.19
C ASN A 324 -4.89 -0.99 -12.76
N LEU A 325 -4.74 -2.06 -11.96
CA LEU A 325 -5.16 -3.40 -12.35
C LEU A 325 -6.69 -3.51 -12.48
N LEU A 326 -7.45 -2.93 -11.54
CA LEU A 326 -8.92 -2.92 -11.55
C LEU A 326 -9.50 -2.06 -12.67
N LEU A 327 -8.83 -0.96 -13.01
CA LEU A 327 -9.26 -0.02 -14.05
C LEU A 327 -8.60 -0.29 -15.42
N GLN A 328 -8.02 -1.47 -15.62
CA GLN A 328 -7.50 -1.86 -16.94
C GLN A 328 -8.56 -1.77 -18.04
N PRO A 329 -8.14 -1.56 -19.29
CA PRO A 329 -9.04 -1.60 -20.43
C PRO A 329 -9.87 -2.88 -20.44
N TYR A 330 -11.15 -2.79 -20.73
CA TYR A 330 -12.09 -3.89 -20.74
C TYR A 330 -12.58 -4.19 -22.15
N LEU A 331 -12.86 -5.46 -22.44
CA LEU A 331 -13.38 -5.90 -23.74
C LEU A 331 -14.88 -5.59 -23.87
N GLY A 332 -15.62 -5.64 -22.78
CA GLY A 332 -17.07 -5.50 -22.74
C GLY A 332 -17.82 -6.78 -23.13
N SER A 333 -19.07 -6.61 -23.56
CA SER A 333 -20.02 -7.70 -23.84
C SER A 333 -19.70 -8.43 -25.15
N LYS A 334 -18.62 -9.24 -25.13
CA LYS A 334 -18.19 -10.11 -26.25
C LYS A 334 -18.02 -11.54 -25.77
N ALA A 335 -18.34 -12.52 -26.65
CA ALA A 335 -18.04 -13.92 -26.34
C ALA A 335 -16.53 -14.16 -26.36
N VAL A 336 -16.02 -14.91 -25.36
CA VAL A 336 -14.59 -15.15 -25.17
C VAL A 336 -14.31 -16.63 -24.98
N LEU A 337 -13.29 -17.13 -25.67
CA LEU A 337 -12.70 -18.43 -25.42
C LEU A 337 -11.51 -18.23 -24.45
N GLY A 338 -11.61 -18.76 -23.22
CA GLY A 338 -10.57 -18.70 -22.21
C GLY A 338 -9.70 -19.95 -22.21
N ILE A 339 -8.37 -19.77 -22.11
CA ILE A 339 -7.42 -20.88 -22.01
C ILE A 339 -6.59 -20.70 -20.73
N ASP A 340 -6.65 -21.68 -19.84
CA ASP A 340 -5.74 -21.82 -18.69
C ASP A 340 -4.64 -22.83 -19.09
N PRO A 341 -3.39 -22.37 -19.35
CA PRO A 341 -2.31 -23.22 -19.80
C PRO A 341 -1.92 -24.29 -18.78
N GLY A 342 -1.77 -25.54 -19.26
CA GLY A 342 -1.34 -26.64 -18.39
C GLY A 342 -0.58 -27.71 -19.17
N VAL A 343 0.63 -28.01 -18.71
CA VAL A 343 1.54 -28.96 -19.37
C VAL A 343 1.07 -30.40 -19.17
N ARG A 344 1.09 -30.87 -17.91
CA ARG A 344 0.79 -32.26 -17.57
C ARG A 344 -0.69 -32.60 -17.61
N THR A 345 -1.53 -31.69 -17.19
CA THR A 345 -2.98 -31.88 -17.08
C THR A 345 -3.75 -31.42 -18.32
N GLY A 346 -3.06 -30.89 -19.32
CA GLY A 346 -3.62 -30.26 -20.51
C GLY A 346 -4.11 -28.83 -20.27
N CYS A 347 -4.24 -28.05 -21.35
CA CYS A 347 -4.80 -26.70 -21.32
C CYS A 347 -6.32 -26.79 -21.17
N LYS A 348 -6.88 -26.09 -20.16
CA LYS A 348 -8.33 -26.02 -19.96
C LYS A 348 -8.89 -24.90 -20.81
N VAL A 349 -9.80 -25.25 -21.66
CA VAL A 349 -10.45 -24.33 -22.59
C VAL A 349 -11.91 -24.18 -22.18
N VAL A 350 -12.35 -22.93 -22.04
CA VAL A 350 -13.75 -22.61 -21.70
C VAL A 350 -14.32 -21.59 -22.64
N ILE A 351 -15.63 -21.55 -22.75
CA ILE A 351 -16.35 -20.53 -23.49
C ILE A 351 -17.29 -19.81 -22.56
N VAL A 352 -17.24 -18.50 -22.60
CA VAL A 352 -18.21 -17.60 -21.96
C VAL A 352 -18.91 -16.76 -23.03
N ASP A 353 -20.21 -16.57 -22.87
CA ASP A 353 -20.99 -15.73 -23.78
C ASP A 353 -20.74 -14.22 -23.51
N ASN A 354 -21.44 -13.37 -24.25
CA ASN A 354 -21.33 -11.91 -24.11
C ASN A 354 -21.78 -11.35 -22.74
N THR A 355 -22.42 -12.17 -21.90
CA THR A 355 -22.82 -11.80 -20.52
C THR A 355 -21.90 -12.40 -19.44
N GLY A 356 -20.87 -13.14 -19.85
CA GLY A 356 -19.98 -13.88 -18.95
C GLY A 356 -20.53 -15.20 -18.44
N LYS A 357 -21.67 -15.68 -19.02
CA LYS A 357 -22.25 -16.98 -18.69
C LYS A 357 -21.42 -18.11 -19.33
N PHE A 358 -21.06 -19.09 -18.50
CA PHE A 358 -20.36 -20.29 -18.96
C PHE A 358 -21.23 -21.13 -19.91
N LEU A 359 -20.68 -21.49 -21.08
CA LEU A 359 -21.35 -22.27 -22.10
C LEU A 359 -20.82 -23.71 -22.24
N GLY A 360 -19.53 -23.91 -22.04
CA GLY A 360 -18.89 -25.21 -22.16
C GLY A 360 -17.39 -25.18 -21.86
N ASP A 361 -16.83 -26.36 -21.65
CA ASP A 361 -15.39 -26.55 -21.41
C ASP A 361 -14.85 -27.75 -22.20
N HIS A 362 -13.54 -27.72 -22.48
CA HIS A 362 -12.81 -28.83 -23.08
C HIS A 362 -11.34 -28.82 -22.57
N VAL A 363 -10.65 -29.95 -22.73
CA VAL A 363 -9.21 -30.06 -22.40
C VAL A 363 -8.45 -30.44 -23.65
N VAL A 364 -7.43 -29.63 -23.99
CA VAL A 364 -6.55 -29.87 -25.15
C VAL A 364 -5.11 -30.08 -24.70
N TYR A 365 -4.32 -30.82 -25.47
CA TYR A 365 -2.96 -31.22 -25.10
C TYR A 365 -1.93 -30.84 -26.18
N PRO A 366 -1.68 -29.57 -26.47
CA PRO A 366 -0.75 -29.14 -27.51
C PRO A 366 0.72 -29.35 -27.18
N PHE A 367 1.07 -29.71 -25.93
CA PHE A 367 2.43 -29.82 -25.40
C PHE A 367 2.75 -31.25 -24.93
N GLU A 368 4.07 -31.54 -24.76
CA GLU A 368 4.55 -32.79 -24.17
C GLU A 368 3.87 -33.03 -22.79
N PRO A 369 3.57 -34.30 -22.41
CA PRO A 369 3.97 -35.53 -23.09
C PRO A 369 3.04 -36.00 -24.25
N LYS A 370 1.83 -35.45 -24.39
CA LYS A 370 0.89 -35.89 -25.44
C LYS A 370 1.16 -35.26 -26.81
N ASN A 371 1.56 -34.02 -26.85
CA ASN A 371 1.97 -33.22 -28.03
C ASN A 371 0.97 -33.32 -29.22
N ASP A 372 -0.34 -33.30 -28.92
CA ASP A 372 -1.40 -33.37 -29.92
C ASP A 372 -1.78 -31.97 -30.43
N LYS A 373 -0.90 -31.36 -31.21
CA LYS A 373 -1.14 -30.02 -31.77
C LYS A 373 -2.28 -30.01 -32.81
N VAL A 374 -2.38 -31.05 -33.59
CA VAL A 374 -3.39 -31.14 -34.67
C VAL A 374 -4.79 -31.29 -34.07
N GLY A 375 -4.99 -32.23 -33.16
CA GLY A 375 -6.28 -32.43 -32.49
C GLY A 375 -6.68 -31.20 -31.66
N ALA A 376 -5.73 -30.59 -30.95
CA ALA A 376 -5.96 -29.35 -30.20
C ALA A 376 -6.43 -28.20 -31.12
N ALA A 377 -5.77 -28.00 -32.27
CA ALA A 377 -6.16 -26.98 -33.24
C ALA A 377 -7.57 -27.22 -33.82
N GLN A 378 -7.88 -28.48 -34.17
CA GLN A 378 -9.21 -28.85 -34.69
C GLN A 378 -10.33 -28.58 -33.70
N ILE A 379 -10.10 -28.90 -32.41
CA ILE A 379 -11.08 -28.66 -31.35
C ILE A 379 -11.29 -27.16 -31.17
N LEU A 380 -10.21 -26.37 -31.05
CA LEU A 380 -10.31 -24.93 -30.91
C LEU A 380 -11.00 -24.26 -32.09
N THR A 381 -10.66 -24.62 -33.32
CA THR A 381 -11.31 -24.12 -34.53
C THR A 381 -12.82 -24.41 -34.51
N LYS A 382 -13.20 -25.62 -34.14
CA LYS A 382 -14.62 -26.01 -34.03
C LYS A 382 -15.36 -25.18 -32.98
N MET A 383 -14.73 -24.92 -31.82
CA MET A 383 -15.31 -24.11 -30.76
C MET A 383 -15.46 -22.64 -31.19
N ILE A 384 -14.48 -22.09 -31.89
CA ILE A 384 -14.50 -20.72 -32.43
C ILE A 384 -15.68 -20.57 -33.42
N ASP A 385 -15.82 -21.49 -34.36
CA ASP A 385 -16.86 -21.42 -35.37
C ASP A 385 -18.28 -21.62 -34.79
N MET A 386 -18.43 -22.60 -33.88
CA MET A 386 -19.72 -22.94 -33.26
C MET A 386 -20.27 -21.80 -32.42
N PHE A 387 -19.40 -21.10 -31.66
CA PHE A 387 -19.80 -20.05 -30.73
C PHE A 387 -19.49 -18.64 -31.23
N LYS A 388 -19.03 -18.51 -32.48
CA LYS A 388 -18.69 -17.23 -33.14
C LYS A 388 -17.74 -16.38 -32.28
N ILE A 389 -16.66 -17.00 -31.81
CA ILE A 389 -15.68 -16.38 -30.96
C ILE A 389 -14.86 -15.37 -31.74
N GLU A 390 -14.75 -14.13 -31.23
CA GLU A 390 -13.90 -13.07 -31.77
C GLU A 390 -12.60 -12.91 -30.98
N TYR A 391 -12.56 -13.39 -29.74
CA TYR A 391 -11.45 -13.16 -28.82
C TYR A 391 -11.06 -14.41 -28.02
N ILE A 392 -9.74 -14.62 -27.88
CA ILE A 392 -9.16 -15.71 -27.08
C ILE A 392 -8.35 -15.06 -25.93
N ALA A 393 -8.69 -15.40 -24.68
CA ALA A 393 -7.99 -15.01 -23.48
C ALA A 393 -7.09 -16.16 -23.01
N ILE A 394 -5.79 -15.93 -22.88
CA ILE A 394 -4.81 -16.94 -22.46
C ILE A 394 -4.18 -16.49 -21.14
N GLY A 395 -4.21 -17.35 -20.11
CA GLY A 395 -3.54 -17.08 -18.85
C GLY A 395 -2.03 -16.85 -19.01
N ASN A 396 -1.48 -15.84 -18.36
CA ASN A 396 -0.07 -15.46 -18.52
C ASN A 396 0.90 -16.23 -17.58
N GLY A 397 0.47 -17.33 -16.98
CA GLY A 397 1.29 -18.19 -16.15
C GLY A 397 2.22 -19.11 -16.94
N THR A 398 2.53 -20.25 -16.31
CA THR A 398 3.45 -21.22 -16.90
C THR A 398 2.89 -21.76 -18.22
N TYR A 399 3.64 -21.70 -19.30
CA TYR A 399 3.25 -22.06 -20.68
C TYR A 399 2.21 -21.12 -21.34
N GLY A 400 1.98 -19.94 -20.80
CA GLY A 400 1.07 -18.95 -21.39
C GLY A 400 1.55 -18.50 -22.77
N ARG A 401 2.85 -18.22 -22.94
CA ARG A 401 3.43 -17.76 -24.20
C ARG A 401 3.50 -18.85 -25.25
N GLU A 402 3.87 -20.04 -24.83
CA GLU A 402 3.88 -21.22 -25.71
C GLU A 402 2.47 -21.53 -26.21
N THR A 403 1.44 -21.28 -25.37
CA THR A 403 0.04 -21.41 -25.75
C THR A 403 -0.38 -20.32 -26.74
N LEU A 404 0.05 -19.07 -26.52
CA LEU A 404 -0.19 -17.98 -27.48
C LEU A 404 0.46 -18.28 -28.84
N GLU A 405 1.72 -18.67 -28.86
CA GLU A 405 2.44 -19.04 -30.08
C GLU A 405 1.76 -20.22 -30.79
N PHE A 406 1.31 -21.22 -30.03
CA PHE A 406 0.56 -22.35 -30.58
C PHE A 406 -0.73 -21.87 -31.27
N VAL A 407 -1.51 -21.02 -30.61
CA VAL A 407 -2.76 -20.49 -31.15
C VAL A 407 -2.51 -19.63 -32.39
N GLU A 408 -1.54 -18.73 -32.37
CA GLU A 408 -1.17 -17.90 -33.53
C GLU A 408 -0.63 -18.71 -34.71
N THR A 409 0.04 -19.83 -34.42
CA THR A 409 0.65 -20.66 -35.50
C THR A 409 -0.32 -21.66 -36.10
N HIS A 410 -1.26 -22.24 -35.34
CA HIS A 410 -2.04 -23.38 -35.75
C HIS A 410 -3.53 -23.07 -35.96
N ILE A 411 -4.06 -21.93 -35.51
CA ILE A 411 -5.47 -21.55 -35.69
C ILE A 411 -5.56 -20.56 -36.85
N ALA A 412 -6.24 -21.00 -37.94
CA ALA A 412 -6.38 -20.21 -39.16
C ALA A 412 -7.04 -18.85 -38.90
N GLN A 413 -8.16 -18.84 -38.16
CA GLN A 413 -8.89 -17.60 -37.84
C GLN A 413 -8.06 -16.57 -37.09
N VAL A 414 -7.06 -17.01 -36.31
CA VAL A 414 -6.13 -16.10 -35.60
C VAL A 414 -5.05 -15.61 -36.58
N LYS A 415 -4.50 -16.48 -37.43
CA LYS A 415 -3.55 -16.10 -38.48
C LYS A 415 -4.10 -15.04 -39.42
N ASP A 416 -5.37 -15.20 -39.81
CA ASP A 416 -6.07 -14.30 -40.74
C ASP A 416 -6.53 -13.00 -40.05
N GLY A 417 -6.33 -12.87 -38.74
CA GLY A 417 -6.70 -11.68 -37.94
C GLY A 417 -8.21 -11.57 -37.64
N ASN A 418 -9.01 -12.58 -38.00
CA ASN A 418 -10.46 -12.63 -37.72
C ASN A 418 -10.73 -12.84 -36.21
N VAL A 419 -9.85 -13.58 -35.52
CA VAL A 419 -9.90 -13.82 -34.08
C VAL A 419 -8.63 -13.27 -33.44
N LYS A 420 -8.76 -12.53 -32.35
CA LYS A 420 -7.64 -11.93 -31.62
C LYS A 420 -7.33 -12.74 -30.38
N ALA A 421 -6.07 -13.19 -30.23
CA ALA A 421 -5.57 -13.84 -29.03
C ALA A 421 -4.74 -12.88 -28.19
N THR A 422 -4.91 -12.91 -26.87
CA THR A 422 -4.14 -12.06 -25.95
C THR A 422 -3.88 -12.77 -24.62
N MET A 423 -2.79 -12.39 -23.98
CA MET A 423 -2.48 -12.88 -22.63
C MET A 423 -3.19 -12.03 -21.57
N ILE A 424 -3.81 -12.71 -20.61
CA ILE A 424 -4.53 -12.10 -19.49
C ILE A 424 -3.86 -12.50 -18.18
N SER A 425 -3.70 -11.54 -17.28
CA SER A 425 -3.13 -11.82 -15.95
C SER A 425 -3.98 -12.84 -15.19
N GLU A 426 -3.37 -13.93 -14.77
CA GLU A 426 -4.00 -14.96 -13.91
C GLU A 426 -3.81 -14.70 -12.42
N ALA A 427 -3.23 -13.53 -12.01
CA ALA A 427 -3.01 -13.20 -10.62
C ALA A 427 -4.27 -13.40 -9.77
N GLY A 428 -4.19 -14.24 -8.73
CA GLY A 428 -5.32 -14.59 -7.87
C GLY A 428 -6.39 -15.53 -8.50
N ALA A 429 -6.26 -15.98 -9.76
CA ALA A 429 -7.24 -16.92 -10.37
C ALA A 429 -7.30 -18.25 -9.61
N SER A 430 -6.16 -18.76 -9.12
CA SER A 430 -6.09 -19.96 -8.28
C SER A 430 -6.81 -19.79 -6.95
N ILE A 431 -6.81 -18.57 -6.39
CA ILE A 431 -7.50 -18.28 -5.12
C ILE A 431 -9.01 -18.21 -5.36
N TYR A 432 -9.43 -17.51 -6.43
CA TYR A 432 -10.83 -17.49 -6.82
C TYR A 432 -11.35 -18.91 -7.05
N SER A 433 -10.66 -19.73 -7.85
CA SER A 433 -11.13 -21.07 -8.23
C SER A 433 -11.33 -22.01 -7.02
N ALA A 434 -10.58 -21.81 -5.93
CA ALA A 434 -10.71 -22.53 -4.68
C ALA A 434 -11.70 -21.89 -3.68
N SER A 435 -12.19 -20.68 -3.94
CA SER A 435 -13.07 -19.93 -3.03
C SER A 435 -14.49 -20.49 -2.96
N ASP A 436 -15.21 -20.13 -1.89
CA ASP A 436 -16.62 -20.49 -1.72
C ASP A 436 -17.52 -19.79 -2.77
N ILE A 437 -17.11 -18.61 -3.24
CA ILE A 437 -17.79 -17.90 -4.33
C ILE A 437 -17.76 -18.75 -5.60
N ALA A 438 -16.58 -19.23 -6.01
CA ALA A 438 -16.43 -20.05 -7.19
C ALA A 438 -17.14 -21.43 -7.07
N ARG A 439 -17.15 -22.00 -5.86
CA ARG A 439 -17.91 -23.24 -5.58
C ARG A 439 -19.41 -23.03 -5.72
N THR A 440 -19.91 -21.88 -5.29
CA THR A 440 -21.32 -21.54 -5.41
C THR A 440 -21.71 -21.23 -6.86
N GLU A 441 -20.85 -20.50 -7.60
CA GLU A 441 -21.08 -20.19 -9.03
C GLU A 441 -21.01 -21.44 -9.91
N PHE A 442 -20.09 -22.38 -9.61
CA PHE A 442 -19.81 -23.58 -10.41
C PHE A 442 -19.60 -24.82 -9.53
N PRO A 443 -20.65 -25.35 -8.89
CA PRO A 443 -20.53 -26.48 -7.97
C PRO A 443 -19.99 -27.76 -8.66
N ASP A 444 -20.36 -27.99 -9.92
CA ASP A 444 -20.03 -29.20 -10.67
C ASP A 444 -18.74 -29.10 -11.51
N LYS A 445 -17.98 -27.99 -11.37
CA LYS A 445 -16.75 -27.77 -12.14
C LYS A 445 -15.50 -27.94 -11.30
N ASP A 446 -14.47 -28.50 -11.93
CA ASP A 446 -13.13 -28.60 -11.34
C ASP A 446 -12.52 -27.20 -11.09
N VAL A 447 -11.62 -27.12 -10.12
CA VAL A 447 -10.85 -25.92 -9.75
C VAL A 447 -10.13 -25.30 -10.95
N THR A 448 -9.57 -26.13 -11.86
CA THR A 448 -8.86 -25.65 -13.04
C THR A 448 -9.80 -25.05 -14.10
N VAL A 449 -10.99 -25.62 -14.27
CA VAL A 449 -12.03 -25.07 -15.15
C VAL A 449 -12.55 -23.75 -14.61
N ARG A 450 -12.76 -23.62 -13.29
CA ARG A 450 -13.14 -22.36 -12.65
C ARG A 450 -12.07 -21.27 -12.86
N GLY A 451 -10.79 -21.65 -12.83
CA GLY A 451 -9.66 -20.77 -13.17
C GLY A 451 -9.75 -20.24 -14.59
N ALA A 452 -9.97 -21.11 -15.56
CA ALA A 452 -10.12 -20.74 -16.98
C ALA A 452 -11.33 -19.82 -17.21
N ILE A 453 -12.48 -20.07 -16.53
CA ILE A 453 -13.66 -19.19 -16.58
C ILE A 453 -13.29 -17.79 -16.05
N SER A 454 -12.55 -17.72 -14.94
CA SER A 454 -12.12 -16.43 -14.39
C SER A 454 -11.21 -15.68 -15.35
N ILE A 455 -10.29 -16.35 -16.05
CA ILE A 455 -9.42 -15.74 -17.07
C ILE A 455 -10.26 -15.14 -18.21
N ALA A 456 -11.25 -15.89 -18.73
CA ALA A 456 -12.13 -15.40 -19.78
C ALA A 456 -12.95 -14.16 -19.34
N ARG A 457 -13.55 -14.21 -18.15
CA ARG A 457 -14.36 -13.12 -17.58
C ARG A 457 -13.53 -11.87 -17.25
N ARG A 458 -12.27 -12.03 -16.80
CA ARG A 458 -11.34 -10.90 -16.60
C ARG A 458 -11.07 -10.14 -17.87
N PHE A 459 -11.04 -10.83 -18.99
CA PHE A 459 -10.89 -10.16 -20.27
C PHE A 459 -12.13 -9.35 -20.63
N GLN A 460 -13.32 -9.85 -20.32
CA GLN A 460 -14.56 -9.09 -20.49
C GLN A 460 -14.62 -7.87 -19.58
N ASP A 461 -14.42 -8.07 -18.27
CA ASP A 461 -14.40 -7.01 -17.27
C ASP A 461 -13.45 -7.35 -16.10
N PRO A 462 -12.24 -6.77 -16.05
CA PRO A 462 -11.28 -6.99 -14.97
C PRO A 462 -11.84 -6.63 -13.59
N LEU A 463 -12.56 -5.52 -13.47
CA LEU A 463 -13.11 -5.06 -12.19
C LEU A 463 -14.15 -6.04 -11.65
N ALA A 464 -15.13 -6.42 -12.49
CA ALA A 464 -16.23 -7.28 -12.09
C ALA A 464 -15.75 -8.67 -11.61
N GLU A 465 -14.63 -9.15 -12.14
CA GLU A 465 -14.09 -10.46 -11.76
C GLU A 465 -13.10 -10.36 -10.58
N LEU A 466 -12.20 -9.35 -10.56
CA LEU A 466 -11.18 -9.21 -9.51
C LEU A 466 -11.77 -8.89 -8.15
N VAL A 467 -12.91 -8.23 -8.07
CA VAL A 467 -13.60 -7.94 -6.79
C VAL A 467 -14.08 -9.20 -6.05
N LYS A 468 -14.14 -10.36 -6.73
CA LYS A 468 -14.47 -11.65 -6.12
C LYS A 468 -13.32 -12.24 -5.30
N ILE A 469 -12.14 -11.67 -5.40
CA ILE A 469 -10.91 -12.13 -4.74
C ILE A 469 -10.57 -11.17 -3.61
N ASP A 470 -10.12 -11.69 -2.46
CA ASP A 470 -9.56 -10.84 -1.41
C ASP A 470 -8.42 -9.99 -2.01
N PRO A 471 -8.50 -8.65 -1.94
CA PRO A 471 -7.50 -7.77 -2.55
C PRO A 471 -6.06 -8.06 -2.09
N LYS A 472 -5.86 -8.56 -0.86
CA LYS A 472 -4.54 -8.99 -0.38
C LYS A 472 -3.98 -10.21 -1.10
N SER A 473 -4.82 -10.97 -1.76
CA SER A 473 -4.42 -12.15 -2.52
C SER A 473 -4.02 -11.81 -3.95
N ILE A 474 -4.25 -10.59 -4.38
CA ILE A 474 -3.77 -10.07 -5.67
C ILE A 474 -2.33 -9.60 -5.46
N GLY A 475 -1.39 -10.11 -6.26
CA GLY A 475 0.02 -9.74 -6.18
C GLY A 475 0.26 -8.33 -6.73
N VAL A 476 0.34 -7.34 -5.85
CA VAL A 476 0.51 -5.92 -6.21
C VAL A 476 1.87 -5.34 -5.79
N GLY A 477 2.72 -6.14 -5.13
CA GLY A 477 4.05 -5.70 -4.75
C GLY A 477 4.90 -6.73 -4.01
N GLN A 478 6.22 -6.54 -4.07
CA GLN A 478 7.21 -7.50 -3.54
C GLN A 478 7.17 -7.66 -2.02
N TYR A 479 6.90 -6.57 -1.29
CA TYR A 479 6.90 -6.54 0.18
C TYR A 479 5.50 -6.60 0.79
N GLN A 480 4.51 -7.03 0.02
CA GLN A 480 3.10 -7.05 0.43
C GLN A 480 2.87 -7.83 1.74
N HIS A 481 3.64 -8.89 1.99
CA HIS A 481 3.54 -9.71 3.20
C HIS A 481 4.38 -9.19 4.38
N ASP A 482 5.24 -8.19 4.16
CA ASP A 482 6.11 -7.63 5.21
C ASP A 482 5.55 -6.36 5.85
N VAL A 483 4.57 -5.72 5.21
CA VAL A 483 3.90 -4.52 5.74
C VAL A 483 2.84 -4.85 6.80
N ASN A 484 2.34 -3.83 7.48
CA ASN A 484 1.21 -4.00 8.42
C ASN A 484 -0.03 -4.51 7.67
N GLN A 485 -0.46 -5.73 8.00
CA GLN A 485 -1.53 -6.45 7.30
C GLN A 485 -2.91 -5.84 7.50
N ILE A 486 -3.14 -5.14 8.62
CA ILE A 486 -4.41 -4.45 8.89
C ILE A 486 -4.50 -3.18 8.03
N GLN A 487 -3.46 -2.37 8.02
CA GLN A 487 -3.39 -1.16 7.19
C GLN A 487 -3.45 -1.52 5.70
N LEU A 488 -2.73 -2.58 5.28
CA LEU A 488 -2.79 -3.08 3.91
C LEU A 488 -4.21 -3.45 3.52
N LYS A 489 -4.90 -4.25 4.34
CA LYS A 489 -6.29 -4.65 4.09
C LYS A 489 -7.19 -3.43 3.92
N ASN A 490 -7.17 -2.52 4.87
CA ASN A 490 -8.03 -1.33 4.85
C ASN A 490 -7.78 -0.46 3.61
N ASN A 491 -6.50 -0.25 3.24
CA ASN A 491 -6.16 0.53 2.05
C ASN A 491 -6.62 -0.16 0.76
N LEU A 492 -6.35 -1.47 0.61
CA LEU A 492 -6.75 -2.19 -0.61
C LEU A 492 -8.27 -2.29 -0.75
N GLU A 493 -9.02 -2.54 0.34
CA GLU A 493 -10.49 -2.51 0.34
C GLU A 493 -11.03 -1.13 -0.07
N ALA A 494 -10.44 -0.07 0.45
CA ALA A 494 -10.79 1.30 0.08
C ALA A 494 -10.51 1.61 -1.40
N VAL A 495 -9.43 1.08 -1.96
CA VAL A 495 -9.13 1.21 -3.39
C VAL A 495 -10.17 0.48 -4.24
N VAL A 496 -10.57 -0.73 -3.86
CA VAL A 496 -11.64 -1.47 -4.56
C VAL A 496 -12.94 -0.70 -4.51
N GLU A 497 -13.35 -0.21 -3.33
CA GLU A 497 -14.56 0.61 -3.16
C GLU A 497 -14.51 1.86 -4.05
N SER A 498 -13.40 2.59 -4.05
CA SER A 498 -13.21 3.77 -4.91
C SER A 498 -13.34 3.41 -6.40
N CYS A 499 -12.72 2.32 -6.86
CA CYS A 499 -12.80 1.89 -8.26
C CYS A 499 -14.22 1.50 -8.66
N VAL A 500 -14.93 0.74 -7.83
CA VAL A 500 -16.31 0.31 -8.11
C VAL A 500 -17.26 1.50 -8.22
N ASN A 501 -17.16 2.45 -7.28
CA ASN A 501 -17.99 3.66 -7.28
C ASN A 501 -17.60 4.66 -8.37
N PHE A 502 -16.32 4.68 -8.78
CA PHE A 502 -15.86 5.48 -9.92
C PHE A 502 -16.45 4.99 -11.25
N VAL A 503 -16.44 3.68 -11.49
CA VAL A 503 -16.96 3.05 -12.72
C VAL A 503 -18.50 3.03 -12.71
N GLY A 504 -19.11 2.82 -11.55
CA GLY A 504 -20.53 2.58 -11.39
C GLY A 504 -20.91 1.13 -11.75
N VAL A 505 -22.05 0.69 -11.29
CA VAL A 505 -22.45 -0.73 -11.33
C VAL A 505 -23.83 -0.90 -11.97
N ASP A 506 -23.93 -1.77 -12.97
CA ASP A 506 -25.23 -2.16 -13.54
C ASP A 506 -25.96 -3.08 -12.54
N LEU A 507 -27.10 -2.62 -12.06
CA LEU A 507 -27.92 -3.30 -11.06
C LEU A 507 -28.45 -4.65 -11.53
N ASN A 508 -28.70 -4.78 -12.83
CA ASN A 508 -29.29 -5.98 -13.40
C ASN A 508 -28.29 -7.08 -13.76
N THR A 509 -27.00 -6.75 -13.88
CA THR A 509 -25.96 -7.74 -14.26
C THR A 509 -24.94 -8.01 -13.16
N ALA A 510 -24.81 -7.09 -12.20
CA ALA A 510 -23.78 -7.17 -11.17
C ALA A 510 -23.90 -8.38 -10.25
N SER A 511 -22.76 -8.93 -9.87
CA SER A 511 -22.65 -9.97 -8.85
C SER A 511 -22.78 -9.40 -7.43
N ALA A 512 -23.15 -10.24 -6.45
CA ALA A 512 -23.23 -9.81 -5.06
C ALA A 512 -21.88 -9.30 -4.50
N PRO A 513 -20.71 -9.89 -4.79
CA PRO A 513 -19.42 -9.32 -4.42
C PRO A 513 -19.20 -7.91 -5.00
N LEU A 514 -19.53 -7.67 -6.28
CA LEU A 514 -19.39 -6.33 -6.88
C LEU A 514 -20.30 -5.31 -6.21
N LEU A 515 -21.57 -5.66 -5.98
CA LEU A 515 -22.55 -4.82 -5.30
C LEU A 515 -22.13 -4.48 -3.86
N SER A 516 -21.42 -5.37 -3.16
CA SER A 516 -20.99 -5.14 -1.77
C SER A 516 -19.95 -4.04 -1.61
N TYR A 517 -19.29 -3.62 -2.69
CA TYR A 517 -18.37 -2.48 -2.73
C TYR A 517 -19.04 -1.17 -3.18
N VAL A 518 -20.32 -1.21 -3.53
CA VAL A 518 -21.06 0.03 -3.79
C VAL A 518 -21.31 0.75 -2.46
N SER A 519 -21.06 2.05 -2.46
CA SER A 519 -21.27 2.95 -1.32
C SER A 519 -22.59 2.65 -0.58
N GLY A 520 -22.52 2.40 0.71
CA GLY A 520 -23.69 2.11 1.57
C GLY A 520 -24.25 0.68 1.46
N ILE A 521 -23.76 -0.18 0.56
CA ILE A 521 -24.26 -1.54 0.38
C ILE A 521 -23.31 -2.55 1.04
N GLY A 522 -23.77 -3.16 2.13
CA GLY A 522 -23.02 -4.25 2.76
C GLY A 522 -23.31 -5.62 2.11
N PRO A 523 -22.52 -6.68 2.43
CA PRO A 523 -22.64 -8.00 1.82
C PRO A 523 -24.04 -8.61 1.91
N THR A 524 -24.72 -8.47 3.03
CA THR A 524 -26.09 -9.00 3.21
C THR A 524 -27.09 -8.28 2.31
N VAL A 525 -26.98 -6.96 2.18
CA VAL A 525 -27.87 -6.16 1.32
C VAL A 525 -27.60 -6.51 -0.16
N ALA A 526 -26.34 -6.67 -0.57
CA ALA A 526 -25.94 -7.09 -1.90
C ALA A 526 -26.58 -8.44 -2.29
N GLN A 527 -26.57 -9.43 -1.39
CA GLN A 527 -27.22 -10.72 -1.60
C GLN A 527 -28.73 -10.58 -1.76
N ASN A 528 -29.39 -9.71 -0.95
CA ASN A 528 -30.81 -9.46 -1.06
C ASN A 528 -31.18 -8.78 -2.38
N VAL A 529 -30.35 -7.86 -2.87
CA VAL A 529 -30.51 -7.22 -4.21
C VAL A 529 -30.50 -8.27 -5.30
N VAL A 530 -29.51 -9.17 -5.31
CA VAL A 530 -29.42 -10.25 -6.30
C VAL A 530 -30.63 -11.17 -6.21
N LYS A 531 -31.02 -11.61 -5.02
CA LYS A 531 -32.20 -12.45 -4.81
C LYS A 531 -33.48 -11.78 -5.31
N PHE A 532 -33.68 -10.50 -5.02
CA PHE A 532 -34.84 -9.73 -5.49
C PHE A 532 -34.87 -9.67 -7.03
N ARG A 533 -33.72 -9.37 -7.66
CA ARG A 533 -33.56 -9.34 -9.12
C ARG A 533 -33.97 -10.66 -9.76
N ASP A 534 -33.44 -11.77 -9.26
CA ASP A 534 -33.63 -13.09 -9.81
C ASP A 534 -35.11 -13.57 -9.64
N THR A 535 -35.77 -13.12 -8.57
CA THR A 535 -37.18 -13.46 -8.30
C THR A 535 -38.15 -12.60 -9.09
N ASN A 536 -37.85 -11.32 -9.35
CA ASN A 536 -38.80 -10.36 -9.94
C ASN A 536 -38.50 -9.99 -11.40
N GLY A 537 -37.55 -10.64 -12.05
CA GLY A 537 -37.21 -10.42 -13.45
C GLY A 537 -36.41 -9.12 -13.72
N GLY A 538 -35.70 -8.62 -12.73
CA GLY A 538 -34.84 -7.44 -12.84
C GLY A 538 -35.46 -6.18 -12.26
N PHE A 539 -34.62 -5.13 -12.15
CA PHE A 539 -35.00 -3.78 -11.69
C PHE A 539 -35.39 -2.92 -12.90
N LYS A 540 -36.52 -2.26 -12.81
CA LYS A 540 -37.00 -1.31 -13.83
C LYS A 540 -36.63 0.13 -13.48
N SER A 541 -36.55 0.45 -12.20
CA SER A 541 -36.19 1.77 -11.70
C SER A 541 -35.31 1.64 -10.44
N ARG A 542 -34.45 2.64 -10.20
CA ARG A 542 -33.69 2.75 -8.93
C ARG A 542 -34.62 2.76 -7.69
N GLN A 543 -35.85 3.27 -7.81
CA GLN A 543 -36.85 3.25 -6.73
C GLN A 543 -37.24 1.82 -6.31
N ASP A 544 -37.11 0.83 -7.19
CA ASP A 544 -37.40 -0.56 -6.84
C ASP A 544 -36.46 -1.12 -5.77
N LEU A 545 -35.29 -0.50 -5.56
CA LEU A 545 -34.35 -0.85 -4.49
C LEU A 545 -34.98 -0.76 -3.11
N LEU A 546 -35.90 0.18 -2.88
CA LEU A 546 -36.61 0.33 -1.61
C LEU A 546 -37.54 -0.83 -1.29
N LYS A 547 -37.85 -1.69 -2.26
CA LYS A 547 -38.62 -2.94 -2.09
C LYS A 547 -37.74 -4.11 -1.63
N VAL A 548 -36.41 -3.95 -1.69
CA VAL A 548 -35.46 -5.00 -1.30
C VAL A 548 -35.37 -5.08 0.23
N THR A 549 -35.38 -6.28 0.77
CA THR A 549 -35.27 -6.51 2.21
C THR A 549 -33.98 -5.90 2.78
N ARG A 550 -34.09 -5.10 3.85
CA ARG A 550 -33.01 -4.35 4.52
C ARG A 550 -32.37 -3.22 3.69
N PHE A 551 -32.98 -2.84 2.57
CA PHE A 551 -32.56 -1.68 1.80
C PHE A 551 -33.27 -0.44 2.33
N THR A 552 -32.65 0.27 3.26
CA THR A 552 -33.23 1.45 3.92
C THR A 552 -33.09 2.69 3.06
N GLN A 553 -33.84 3.77 3.42
CA GLN A 553 -33.73 5.07 2.76
C GLN A 553 -32.28 5.62 2.82
N LYS A 554 -31.57 5.42 3.93
CA LYS A 554 -30.17 5.83 4.07
C LYS A 554 -29.24 5.08 3.11
N VAL A 555 -29.44 3.76 2.96
CA VAL A 555 -28.69 2.95 1.99
C VAL A 555 -29.01 3.42 0.56
N PHE A 556 -30.28 3.72 0.27
CA PHE A 556 -30.69 4.24 -1.03
C PHE A 556 -30.00 5.57 -1.35
N GLU A 557 -30.02 6.52 -0.41
CA GLU A 557 -29.35 7.81 -0.58
C GLU A 557 -27.86 7.64 -0.89
N GLN A 558 -27.17 6.77 -0.18
CA GLN A 558 -25.73 6.60 -0.39
C GLN A 558 -25.35 5.79 -1.62
N SER A 559 -26.21 4.91 -2.12
CA SER A 559 -25.89 3.97 -3.18
C SER A 559 -26.48 4.30 -4.54
N ALA A 560 -27.65 4.89 -4.59
CA ALA A 560 -28.45 5.00 -5.81
C ALA A 560 -27.75 5.71 -6.97
N GLY A 561 -26.90 6.70 -6.67
CA GLY A 561 -26.13 7.42 -7.68
C GLY A 561 -25.04 6.58 -8.37
N PHE A 562 -24.58 5.51 -7.72
CA PHE A 562 -23.55 4.61 -8.24
C PHE A 562 -24.11 3.39 -8.95
N LEU A 563 -25.41 3.13 -8.79
CA LEU A 563 -26.13 2.03 -9.43
C LEU A 563 -26.80 2.51 -10.73
N ARG A 564 -26.63 1.76 -11.79
CA ARG A 564 -27.19 2.09 -13.12
C ARG A 564 -28.22 1.05 -13.55
N ILE A 565 -29.23 1.51 -14.29
CA ILE A 565 -30.19 0.66 -14.98
C ILE A 565 -30.23 1.12 -16.42
N TYR A 566 -29.69 0.32 -17.30
CA TYR A 566 -29.73 0.59 -18.74
C TYR A 566 -31.09 0.17 -19.30
N ASN A 567 -31.60 0.95 -20.26
CA ASN A 567 -32.89 0.68 -20.94
C ASN A 567 -34.12 0.67 -19.99
N GLY A 568 -34.03 1.29 -18.82
CA GLY A 568 -35.16 1.50 -17.92
C GLY A 568 -36.12 2.60 -18.41
N PRO A 569 -37.35 2.67 -17.85
CA PRO A 569 -38.33 3.70 -18.21
C PRO A 569 -37.90 5.10 -17.85
N HIS A 570 -37.10 5.29 -16.79
CA HIS A 570 -36.60 6.58 -16.36
C HIS A 570 -35.25 6.88 -17.04
N ALA A 571 -35.20 7.95 -17.84
CA ALA A 571 -34.06 8.28 -18.68
C ALA A 571 -32.74 8.47 -17.93
N LEU A 572 -32.79 9.01 -16.69
CA LEU A 572 -31.59 9.29 -15.90
C LEU A 572 -31.08 8.11 -15.08
N ASP A 573 -31.81 6.99 -14.97
CA ASP A 573 -31.38 5.81 -14.21
C ASP A 573 -30.14 5.11 -14.82
N GLY A 574 -29.82 5.36 -16.07
CA GLY A 574 -28.60 4.92 -16.72
C GLY A 574 -27.37 5.82 -16.49
N THR A 575 -27.54 6.96 -15.78
CA THR A 575 -26.51 7.97 -15.59
C THR A 575 -25.93 7.94 -14.17
N PHE A 576 -24.93 8.77 -13.90
CA PHE A 576 -24.42 9.02 -12.53
C PHE A 576 -25.19 10.12 -11.79
N ILE A 577 -26.25 10.69 -12.38
CA ILE A 577 -27.02 11.73 -11.70
C ILE A 577 -27.78 11.10 -10.54
N HIS A 578 -27.63 11.71 -9.35
CA HIS A 578 -28.29 11.20 -8.15
C HIS A 578 -29.80 11.43 -8.19
N PRO A 579 -30.64 10.46 -7.77
CA PRO A 579 -32.10 10.58 -7.81
C PRO A 579 -32.67 11.82 -7.07
N GLU A 580 -31.98 12.33 -6.05
CA GLU A 580 -32.39 13.55 -5.35
C GLU A 580 -32.46 14.79 -6.26
N ARG A 581 -31.78 14.75 -7.42
CA ARG A 581 -31.76 15.86 -8.39
C ARG A 581 -32.82 15.71 -9.49
N TYR A 582 -33.47 14.56 -9.60
CA TYR A 582 -34.48 14.31 -10.63
C TYR A 582 -35.62 15.32 -10.61
N PRO A 583 -36.27 15.63 -9.48
CA PRO A 583 -37.41 16.56 -9.47
C PRO A 583 -37.03 17.95 -10.00
N VAL A 584 -35.84 18.45 -9.65
CA VAL A 584 -35.37 19.77 -10.11
C VAL A 584 -35.10 19.79 -11.62
N LEU A 585 -34.52 18.71 -12.15
CA LEU A 585 -34.25 18.57 -13.58
C LEU A 585 -35.53 18.39 -14.38
N GLU A 586 -36.48 17.60 -13.89
CA GLU A 586 -37.80 17.39 -14.50
C GLU A 586 -38.61 18.70 -14.55
N GLU A 587 -38.61 19.48 -13.46
CA GLU A 587 -39.25 20.77 -13.41
C GLU A 587 -38.62 21.71 -14.46
N TRP A 588 -37.29 21.78 -14.52
CA TRP A 588 -36.60 22.65 -15.45
C TRP A 588 -36.86 22.28 -16.92
N VAL A 589 -36.84 20.98 -17.28
CA VAL A 589 -37.12 20.53 -18.65
C VAL A 589 -38.55 20.89 -19.06
N LYS A 590 -39.53 20.73 -18.16
CA LYS A 590 -40.91 21.13 -18.40
C LYS A 590 -41.05 22.62 -18.72
N THR A 591 -40.24 23.50 -18.08
CA THR A 591 -40.26 24.93 -18.41
C THR A 591 -39.77 25.24 -19.83
N LYS A 592 -39.04 24.27 -20.46
CA LYS A 592 -38.55 24.37 -21.84
C LYS A 592 -39.45 23.66 -22.86
N ASN A 593 -40.60 23.12 -22.43
CA ASN A 593 -41.50 22.28 -23.24
C ASN A 593 -40.78 21.09 -23.89
N LYS A 594 -39.90 20.42 -23.16
CA LYS A 594 -39.09 19.29 -23.58
C LYS A 594 -39.29 18.10 -22.64
N ASP A 595 -38.89 16.91 -23.09
CA ASP A 595 -38.88 15.70 -22.29
C ASP A 595 -37.53 15.47 -21.62
N LEU A 596 -37.53 14.73 -20.50
CA LEU A 596 -36.30 14.39 -19.78
C LEU A 596 -35.27 13.63 -20.65
N LYS A 597 -35.75 12.86 -21.62
CA LYS A 597 -34.91 12.15 -22.59
C LYS A 597 -34.12 13.09 -23.50
N ASP A 598 -34.68 14.28 -23.78
CA ASP A 598 -34.01 15.27 -24.62
C ASP A 598 -32.70 15.76 -23.99
N LEU A 599 -32.59 15.76 -22.67
CA LEU A 599 -31.35 16.10 -21.96
C LEU A 599 -30.17 15.17 -22.31
N LEU A 600 -30.42 13.94 -22.75
CA LEU A 600 -29.39 12.97 -23.10
C LEU A 600 -28.88 13.11 -24.55
N ILE A 601 -29.62 13.81 -25.41
CA ILE A 601 -29.36 13.86 -26.85
C ILE A 601 -29.25 15.27 -27.42
N ASP A 602 -29.72 16.32 -26.70
CA ASP A 602 -29.77 17.70 -27.18
C ASP A 602 -28.66 18.55 -26.52
N ASP A 603 -27.53 18.71 -27.24
CA ASP A 603 -26.39 19.52 -26.79
C ASP A 603 -26.77 20.97 -26.50
N SER A 604 -27.74 21.56 -27.25
CA SER A 604 -28.21 22.91 -27.02
C SER A 604 -28.91 23.02 -25.67
N LEU A 605 -29.74 22.05 -25.34
CA LEU A 605 -30.44 21.98 -24.05
C LEU A 605 -29.46 21.80 -22.88
N GLN A 606 -28.42 20.96 -23.07
CA GLN A 606 -27.33 20.76 -22.07
C GLN A 606 -26.53 22.05 -21.85
N ASN A 607 -26.26 22.82 -22.88
CA ASN A 607 -25.55 24.10 -22.77
C ASN A 607 -26.42 25.19 -22.11
N GLN A 608 -27.74 25.21 -22.33
CA GLN A 608 -28.68 26.05 -21.59
C GLN A 608 -28.71 25.67 -20.09
N LEU A 609 -28.75 24.36 -19.79
CA LEU A 609 -28.69 23.84 -18.43
C LEU A 609 -27.41 24.33 -17.70
N ALA A 610 -26.25 24.25 -18.36
CA ALA A 610 -24.95 24.64 -17.82
C ALA A 610 -24.87 26.12 -17.42
N THR A 611 -25.62 27.00 -18.11
CA THR A 611 -25.59 28.44 -17.89
C THR A 611 -26.74 28.99 -17.07
N ASP A 612 -27.69 28.14 -16.65
CA ASP A 612 -28.88 28.53 -15.89
C ASP A 612 -28.53 28.93 -14.46
N LYS A 613 -28.71 30.21 -14.12
CA LYS A 613 -28.41 30.77 -12.81
C LYS A 613 -29.33 30.22 -11.72
N GLY A 614 -30.63 30.03 -12.02
CA GLY A 614 -31.59 29.53 -11.05
C GLY A 614 -31.29 28.08 -10.63
N LEU A 615 -30.75 27.26 -11.55
CA LEU A 615 -30.27 25.91 -11.21
C LEU A 615 -28.98 25.96 -10.40
N LYS A 616 -28.03 26.85 -10.73
CA LYS A 616 -26.81 27.01 -9.93
C LYS A 616 -27.12 27.35 -8.48
N ASP A 617 -28.10 28.20 -8.25
CA ASP A 617 -28.54 28.58 -6.89
C ASP A 617 -29.25 27.43 -6.16
N LYS A 618 -30.03 26.58 -6.89
CA LYS A 618 -30.79 25.46 -6.30
C LYS A 618 -29.93 24.22 -5.99
N ILE A 619 -28.96 23.88 -6.84
CA ILE A 619 -28.23 22.60 -6.76
C ILE A 619 -26.73 22.74 -6.58
N GLY A 620 -26.18 23.96 -6.70
CA GLY A 620 -24.74 24.25 -6.63
C GLY A 620 -24.04 24.20 -7.98
N GLU A 621 -22.99 24.98 -8.12
CA GLU A 621 -22.26 25.09 -9.39
C GLU A 621 -21.43 23.86 -9.73
N MET A 622 -20.79 23.25 -8.73
CA MET A 622 -19.98 22.03 -8.92
C MET A 622 -20.87 20.86 -9.30
N THR A 623 -21.98 20.69 -8.61
CA THR A 623 -22.98 19.63 -8.87
C THR A 623 -23.59 19.79 -10.25
N LEU A 624 -23.93 21.01 -10.66
CA LEU A 624 -24.46 21.29 -12.01
C LEU A 624 -23.43 20.96 -13.08
N THR A 625 -22.18 21.33 -12.86
CA THR A 625 -21.06 20.99 -13.78
C THR A 625 -20.92 19.48 -13.96
N ASP A 626 -21.01 18.71 -12.87
CA ASP A 626 -20.95 17.25 -12.92
C ASP A 626 -22.16 16.64 -13.64
N ILE A 627 -23.36 17.19 -13.42
CA ILE A 627 -24.57 16.78 -14.13
C ILE A 627 -24.40 16.99 -15.65
N VAL A 628 -23.95 18.15 -16.08
CA VAL A 628 -23.72 18.44 -17.50
C VAL A 628 -22.69 17.50 -18.12
N LYS A 629 -21.59 17.21 -17.41
CA LYS A 629 -20.62 16.22 -17.87
C LYS A 629 -21.24 14.83 -18.01
N CYS A 630 -22.07 14.41 -17.06
CA CYS A 630 -22.78 13.14 -17.14
C CYS A 630 -23.77 13.08 -18.31
N LEU A 631 -24.46 14.18 -18.61
CA LEU A 631 -25.41 14.24 -19.73
C LEU A 631 -24.73 14.17 -21.09
N LYS A 632 -23.51 14.75 -21.24
CA LYS A 632 -22.72 14.68 -22.48
C LYS A 632 -22.20 13.28 -22.79
N ALA A 633 -22.04 12.45 -21.78
CA ALA A 633 -21.57 11.07 -21.93
C ALA A 633 -22.29 10.13 -20.96
N PRO A 634 -23.61 9.96 -21.10
CA PRO A 634 -24.48 9.36 -20.07
C PRO A 634 -24.18 7.91 -19.75
N THR A 635 -23.75 7.12 -20.74
CA THR A 635 -23.46 5.69 -20.63
C THR A 635 -21.98 5.35 -20.74
N GLN A 636 -21.11 6.36 -20.83
CA GLN A 636 -19.69 6.12 -21.01
C GLN A 636 -19.08 5.48 -19.75
N ASP A 637 -18.41 4.36 -19.96
CA ASP A 637 -17.50 3.79 -18.96
C ASP A 637 -16.23 4.68 -18.90
N PRO A 638 -15.79 5.11 -17.73
CA PRO A 638 -14.59 5.95 -17.61
C PRO A 638 -13.29 5.20 -17.96
N ARG A 639 -13.33 3.87 -18.04
CA ARG A 639 -12.20 3.04 -18.49
C ARG A 639 -12.08 3.09 -20.02
N THR A 640 -10.87 2.93 -20.52
CA THR A 640 -10.62 2.79 -21.96
C THR A 640 -11.05 1.41 -22.45
N THR A 641 -11.52 1.34 -23.70
CA THR A 641 -11.76 0.06 -24.35
C THR A 641 -10.44 -0.66 -24.67
N PHE A 642 -10.47 -1.98 -24.63
CA PHE A 642 -9.29 -2.81 -24.90
C PHE A 642 -8.76 -2.60 -26.33
N LYS A 643 -7.43 -2.43 -26.43
CA LYS A 643 -6.66 -2.48 -27.68
C LYS A 643 -5.60 -3.55 -27.51
N SER A 644 -5.44 -4.45 -28.49
CA SER A 644 -4.40 -5.48 -28.42
C SER A 644 -3.00 -4.86 -28.54
N VAL A 645 -2.09 -5.26 -27.65
CA VAL A 645 -0.65 -4.89 -27.74
C VAL A 645 0.03 -5.84 -28.71
N GLU A 646 0.73 -5.30 -29.70
CA GLU A 646 1.56 -6.10 -30.59
C GLU A 646 3.01 -6.02 -30.11
N PHE A 647 3.49 -7.08 -29.50
CA PHE A 647 4.90 -7.23 -29.15
C PHE A 647 5.77 -7.50 -30.40
N THR A 648 7.05 -7.19 -30.29
CA THR A 648 8.02 -7.44 -31.37
C THR A 648 8.13 -8.96 -31.62
N LYS A 649 7.82 -9.42 -32.81
CA LYS A 649 7.84 -10.85 -33.18
C LYS A 649 9.25 -11.41 -33.20
N GLY A 650 9.44 -12.68 -32.83
CA GLY A 650 10.70 -13.39 -32.94
C GLY A 650 11.66 -13.23 -31.74
N ILE A 651 11.17 -12.74 -30.59
CA ILE A 651 11.92 -12.61 -29.36
C ILE A 651 11.25 -13.46 -28.29
N SER A 652 11.97 -14.44 -27.74
CA SER A 652 11.47 -15.37 -26.73
C SER A 652 12.34 -15.48 -25.49
N ASP A 653 13.63 -15.17 -25.58
CA ASP A 653 14.61 -15.29 -24.47
C ASP A 653 15.50 -14.03 -24.38
N LEU A 654 16.16 -13.85 -23.24
CA LEU A 654 17.17 -12.80 -23.00
C LEU A 654 18.27 -12.75 -24.08
N LYS A 655 18.60 -13.89 -24.67
CA LYS A 655 19.63 -14.02 -25.71
C LYS A 655 19.24 -13.37 -27.04
N ASP A 656 17.94 -13.20 -27.27
CA ASP A 656 17.42 -12.62 -28.51
C ASP A 656 17.44 -11.08 -28.45
N LEU A 657 17.67 -10.51 -27.26
CA LEU A 657 17.70 -9.08 -27.04
C LEU A 657 19.04 -8.46 -27.45
N LYS A 658 18.98 -7.29 -28.06
CA LYS A 658 20.17 -6.52 -28.45
C LYS A 658 20.21 -5.18 -27.68
N ILE A 659 21.34 -4.90 -27.04
CA ILE A 659 21.59 -3.63 -26.37
C ILE A 659 21.52 -2.49 -27.42
N GLY A 660 20.86 -1.39 -27.06
CA GLY A 660 20.64 -0.24 -27.93
C GLY A 660 19.41 -0.35 -28.83
N GLN A 661 18.80 -1.51 -28.99
CA GLN A 661 17.61 -1.70 -29.83
C GLN A 661 16.33 -1.32 -29.09
N TRP A 662 15.34 -0.79 -29.84
CA TRP A 662 14.02 -0.43 -29.34
C TRP A 662 13.04 -1.58 -29.44
N TYR A 663 12.25 -1.78 -28.39
CA TYR A 663 11.21 -2.81 -28.31
C TYR A 663 9.88 -2.19 -27.85
N GLN A 664 8.77 -2.77 -28.30
CA GLN A 664 7.46 -2.45 -27.75
C GLN A 664 7.32 -3.15 -26.41
N GLY A 665 6.90 -2.41 -25.38
CA GLY A 665 6.70 -2.93 -24.05
C GLY A 665 5.37 -2.48 -23.43
N GLN A 666 4.96 -3.20 -22.40
CA GLN A 666 3.80 -2.86 -21.60
C GLN A 666 4.21 -2.80 -20.12
N VAL A 667 3.81 -1.73 -19.42
CA VAL A 667 4.06 -1.57 -17.99
C VAL A 667 3.26 -2.62 -17.20
N THR A 668 3.96 -3.46 -16.45
CA THR A 668 3.36 -4.52 -15.63
C THR A 668 3.21 -4.11 -14.17
N ASN A 669 4.15 -3.32 -13.65
CA ASN A 669 4.16 -2.86 -12.26
C ASN A 669 4.94 -1.55 -12.12
N ILE A 670 4.53 -0.69 -11.20
CA ILE A 670 5.21 0.58 -10.91
C ILE A 670 5.67 0.57 -9.46
N THR A 671 6.87 1.12 -9.24
CA THR A 671 7.48 1.30 -7.93
C THR A 671 7.94 2.75 -7.78
N MET A 672 8.34 3.16 -6.58
CA MET A 672 8.83 4.53 -6.35
C MET A 672 10.13 4.85 -7.11
N PHE A 673 10.92 3.83 -7.47
CA PHE A 673 12.20 4.00 -8.17
C PHE A 673 12.14 3.71 -9.67
N GLY A 674 10.97 3.29 -10.18
CA GLY A 674 10.83 2.98 -11.60
C GLY A 674 9.65 2.08 -11.93
N ALA A 675 9.58 1.60 -13.17
CA ALA A 675 8.54 0.70 -13.65
C ALA A 675 9.14 -0.61 -14.18
N PHE A 676 8.40 -1.69 -14.02
CA PHE A 676 8.69 -2.97 -14.68
C PHE A 676 7.89 -3.05 -15.96
N VAL A 677 8.56 -3.40 -17.05
CA VAL A 677 7.99 -3.42 -18.39
C VAL A 677 8.17 -4.81 -19.00
N ASP A 678 7.08 -5.41 -19.42
CA ASP A 678 7.09 -6.60 -20.25
C ASP A 678 7.39 -6.21 -21.70
N ILE A 679 8.44 -6.77 -22.27
CA ILE A 679 8.89 -6.52 -23.64
C ILE A 679 8.71 -7.74 -24.54
N GLY A 680 7.85 -8.68 -24.14
CA GLY A 680 7.57 -9.88 -24.90
C GLY A 680 8.45 -11.09 -24.56
N ILE A 681 9.26 -11.03 -23.48
CA ILE A 681 10.03 -12.16 -22.98
C ILE A 681 9.66 -12.51 -21.54
N LYS A 682 10.21 -13.60 -20.99
CA LYS A 682 9.83 -14.12 -19.67
C LYS A 682 10.19 -13.17 -18.52
N GLU A 683 11.27 -12.41 -18.65
CA GLU A 683 11.75 -11.45 -17.67
C GLU A 683 11.27 -10.05 -17.99
N ASN A 684 10.72 -9.36 -16.98
CA ASN A 684 10.38 -7.94 -17.11
C ASN A 684 11.64 -7.08 -17.01
N GLY A 685 11.77 -6.10 -17.89
CA GLY A 685 12.84 -5.11 -17.81
C GLY A 685 12.54 -4.02 -16.79
N LEU A 686 13.56 -3.47 -16.14
CA LEU A 686 13.46 -2.33 -15.25
C LEU A 686 13.70 -1.04 -16.01
N LEU A 687 12.69 -0.19 -16.04
CA LEU A 687 12.77 1.20 -16.48
C LEU A 687 12.92 2.08 -15.23
N HIS A 688 14.17 2.47 -14.93
CA HIS A 688 14.43 3.33 -13.77
C HIS A 688 13.85 4.73 -13.98
N ILE A 689 13.46 5.42 -12.88
CA ILE A 689 12.83 6.75 -12.94
C ILE A 689 13.68 7.77 -13.69
N SER A 690 15.01 7.70 -13.60
CA SER A 690 15.94 8.54 -14.35
C SER A 690 15.93 8.31 -15.87
N GLU A 691 15.40 7.19 -16.33
CA GLU A 691 15.38 6.74 -17.72
C GLU A 691 13.98 6.84 -18.38
N MET A 692 12.98 7.33 -17.65
CA MET A 692 11.59 7.42 -18.14
C MET A 692 11.35 8.54 -19.12
N SER A 693 12.01 9.69 -18.91
CA SER A 693 11.82 10.89 -19.70
C SER A 693 13.11 11.71 -19.73
N ASP A 694 13.27 12.55 -20.75
CA ASP A 694 14.35 13.56 -20.82
C ASP A 694 14.16 14.67 -19.78
N LYS A 695 12.93 14.85 -19.28
CA LYS A 695 12.61 15.77 -18.18
C LYS A 695 12.81 15.08 -16.84
N PHE A 696 13.07 15.88 -15.81
CA PHE A 696 13.14 15.34 -14.44
C PHE A 696 11.77 14.81 -14.02
N VAL A 697 11.71 13.52 -13.69
CA VAL A 697 10.53 12.82 -13.17
C VAL A 697 10.69 12.68 -11.67
N GLU A 698 9.79 13.28 -10.92
CA GLU A 698 9.81 13.19 -9.46
C GLU A 698 9.23 11.88 -8.95
N ASN A 699 8.15 11.40 -9.59
CA ASN A 699 7.45 10.18 -9.21
C ASN A 699 7.07 9.39 -10.47
N ALA A 700 7.48 8.13 -10.52
CA ALA A 700 7.21 7.23 -11.64
C ALA A 700 5.71 7.05 -11.94
N MET A 701 4.86 7.19 -10.91
CA MET A 701 3.41 6.98 -10.99
C MET A 701 2.67 8.15 -11.68
N ASP A 702 3.28 9.32 -11.73
CA ASP A 702 2.70 10.48 -12.39
C ASP A 702 2.89 10.41 -13.92
N GLU A 703 3.95 9.70 -14.35
CA GLU A 703 4.30 9.56 -15.77
C GLU A 703 3.75 8.29 -16.40
N LEU A 704 3.64 7.19 -15.67
CA LEU A 704 3.28 5.89 -16.19
C LEU A 704 2.10 5.26 -15.46
N LYS A 705 1.35 4.41 -16.19
CA LYS A 705 0.24 3.61 -15.66
C LYS A 705 0.48 2.14 -15.97
N VAL A 706 0.06 1.25 -15.05
CA VAL A 706 0.07 -0.20 -15.33
C VAL A 706 -0.83 -0.50 -16.51
N GLY A 707 -0.34 -1.35 -17.43
CA GLY A 707 -1.01 -1.63 -18.69
C GLY A 707 -0.70 -0.64 -19.81
N GLN A 708 0.01 0.46 -19.55
CA GLN A 708 0.40 1.43 -20.58
C GLN A 708 1.45 0.83 -21.52
N GLU A 709 1.23 1.06 -22.81
CA GLU A 709 2.19 0.69 -23.86
C GLU A 709 3.23 1.80 -24.02
N LEU A 710 4.48 1.40 -24.18
CA LEU A 710 5.58 2.31 -24.45
C LEU A 710 6.69 1.63 -25.24
N LYS A 711 7.46 2.42 -25.98
CA LYS A 711 8.69 1.96 -26.62
C LYS A 711 9.84 2.12 -25.64
N VAL A 712 10.62 1.06 -25.46
CA VAL A 712 11.77 1.03 -24.57
C VAL A 712 13.01 0.53 -25.30
N ARG A 713 14.15 1.10 -24.95
CA ARG A 713 15.46 0.71 -25.46
C ARG A 713 16.21 -0.07 -24.39
N ILE A 714 16.91 -1.14 -24.79
CA ILE A 714 17.75 -1.91 -23.90
C ILE A 714 19.03 -1.13 -23.60
N LEU A 715 19.27 -0.80 -22.33
CA LEU A 715 20.53 -0.21 -21.86
C LEU A 715 21.57 -1.26 -21.49
N GLY A 716 21.15 -2.39 -20.93
CA GLY A 716 22.03 -3.43 -20.48
C GLY A 716 21.27 -4.71 -20.12
N ILE A 717 21.97 -5.83 -20.23
CA ILE A 717 21.45 -7.16 -19.90
C ILE A 717 22.45 -7.83 -18.96
N ASP A 718 21.99 -8.18 -17.76
CA ASP A 718 22.74 -8.98 -16.80
C ASP A 718 22.26 -10.44 -16.91
N MET A 719 23.05 -11.26 -17.57
CA MET A 719 22.72 -12.66 -17.85
C MET A 719 22.74 -13.52 -16.58
N ASP A 720 23.62 -13.22 -15.62
CA ASP A 720 23.78 -14.00 -14.39
C ASP A 720 22.60 -13.75 -13.45
N ARG A 721 22.13 -12.52 -13.38
CA ARG A 721 21.01 -12.10 -12.55
C ARG A 721 19.68 -12.07 -13.31
N ARG A 722 19.67 -12.38 -14.60
CA ARG A 722 18.52 -12.31 -15.52
C ARG A 722 17.79 -10.96 -15.41
N ARG A 723 18.53 -9.86 -15.52
CA ARG A 723 18.01 -8.49 -15.41
C ARG A 723 18.20 -7.70 -16.69
N ILE A 724 17.22 -6.89 -17.03
CA ILE A 724 17.22 -6.01 -18.20
C ILE A 724 17.03 -4.59 -17.71
N SER A 725 17.91 -3.69 -18.12
CA SER A 725 17.79 -2.25 -17.88
C SER A 725 17.26 -1.59 -19.13
N LEU A 726 16.22 -0.74 -18.97
CA LEU A 726 15.48 -0.10 -20.04
C LEU A 726 15.57 1.43 -19.97
N SER A 727 15.39 2.11 -21.11
CA SER A 727 15.27 3.56 -21.21
C SER A 727 14.20 3.95 -22.23
N CYS A 728 13.48 5.04 -21.95
CA CYS A 728 12.61 5.72 -22.90
C CYS A 728 13.26 6.96 -23.53
N LYS A 729 14.50 7.32 -23.14
CA LYS A 729 15.21 8.48 -23.65
C LYS A 729 15.69 8.30 -25.06
N ALA A 730 15.57 9.33 -25.88
CA ALA A 730 16.18 9.40 -27.19
C ALA A 730 17.72 9.38 -27.08
N ASP A 731 18.42 8.88 -28.10
CA ASP A 731 19.88 8.84 -28.10
C ASP A 731 20.45 10.26 -27.98
N SER A 732 21.08 10.59 -26.86
CA SER A 732 22.18 11.54 -26.86
C SER A 732 23.42 10.75 -27.35
N GLN A 733 23.72 10.91 -28.64
CA GLN A 733 24.87 10.44 -29.37
C GLN A 733 25.97 9.71 -28.56
N THR A 734 26.06 8.41 -28.68
CA THR A 734 27.32 7.69 -28.56
C THR A 734 27.96 7.70 -29.94
N GLU A 735 28.75 8.74 -30.22
CA GLU A 735 29.77 8.69 -31.29
C GLU A 735 30.71 7.55 -30.96
N GLY A 736 30.94 6.74 -31.98
CA GLY A 736 31.70 5.52 -31.91
C GLY A 736 33.13 5.71 -31.43
N VAL A 737 33.56 4.81 -30.57
CA VAL A 737 34.98 4.50 -30.42
C VAL A 737 35.21 3.12 -30.99
N THR A 738 35.48 3.09 -32.29
CA THR A 738 36.28 2.04 -32.92
C THR A 738 37.70 2.56 -33.01
N GLY A 739 38.67 1.75 -32.53
CA GLY A 739 40.01 1.85 -33.10
C GLY A 739 41.14 2.09 -32.13
N THR A 740 41.80 1.03 -31.82
CA THR A 740 43.29 0.81 -31.79
C THR A 740 44.19 2.05 -31.91
N GLY A 741 45.14 2.19 -30.98
CA GLY A 741 46.36 2.94 -31.22
C GLY A 741 47.06 3.46 -29.97
N ALA A 742 48.19 2.89 -29.67
CA ALA A 742 49.13 3.32 -28.65
C ALA A 742 49.69 4.73 -28.91
N GLY A 743 49.96 5.48 -27.85
CA GLY A 743 50.70 6.75 -27.97
C GLY A 743 50.90 7.43 -26.63
N THR A 744 52.08 7.36 -26.13
CA THR A 744 52.69 7.94 -24.95
C THR A 744 52.69 9.49 -24.94
N GLY A 745 52.49 10.08 -23.76
CA GLY A 745 52.99 11.40 -23.40
C GLY A 745 52.15 12.23 -22.45
N PRO A 746 52.77 12.87 -21.44
CA PRO A 746 52.04 13.42 -20.29
C PRO A 746 51.74 14.91 -20.41
N ARG A 747 50.56 15.37 -19.95
CA ARG A 747 50.32 16.77 -19.59
C ARG A 747 49.53 16.94 -18.29
N LYS A 748 50.08 17.80 -17.48
CA LYS A 748 49.65 18.24 -16.14
C LYS A 748 48.36 19.07 -16.16
N GLY A 749 47.59 18.94 -15.12
CA GLY A 749 46.99 20.10 -14.45
C GLY A 749 45.45 20.18 -14.46
N GLY A 750 44.83 19.99 -13.31
CA GLY A 750 43.74 20.82 -12.88
C GLY A 750 42.32 20.25 -12.93
N GLY A 751 41.76 19.99 -11.77
CA GLY A 751 40.31 20.00 -11.57
C GLY A 751 39.64 18.63 -11.38
N GLN A 752 39.67 18.11 -10.16
CA GLN A 752 38.81 17.01 -9.72
C GLN A 752 37.34 17.46 -9.81
N ARG A 753 36.64 16.92 -10.81
CA ARG A 753 35.19 16.74 -10.71
C ARG A 753 34.98 15.27 -10.38
N THR A 754 34.52 15.03 -9.15
CA THR A 754 34.08 13.72 -8.70
C THR A 754 32.83 13.34 -9.45
N ASP A 755 32.96 12.42 -10.39
CA ASP A 755 31.88 11.78 -11.11
C ASP A 755 31.26 10.73 -10.16
N SER A 756 30.34 11.15 -9.32
CA SER A 756 29.52 10.25 -8.50
C SER A 756 28.32 9.79 -9.33
N ARG A 757 28.52 8.82 -10.22
CA ARG A 757 27.41 8.02 -10.74
C ARG A 757 26.82 7.23 -9.60
N PRO A 758 25.51 7.33 -9.31
CA PRO A 758 24.88 6.45 -8.33
C PRO A 758 24.94 5.02 -8.86
N GLN A 759 25.61 4.14 -8.14
CA GLN A 759 25.52 2.70 -8.38
C GLN A 759 24.06 2.30 -8.18
N ILE A 760 23.49 1.63 -9.17
CA ILE A 760 22.13 1.05 -9.12
C ILE A 760 22.10 0.05 -7.97
N PRO A 761 21.23 0.21 -6.95
CA PRO A 761 21.14 -0.77 -5.88
C PRO A 761 20.70 -2.13 -6.44
N SER A 762 21.44 -3.16 -6.18
CA SER A 762 21.10 -4.53 -6.51
C SER A 762 19.96 -5.01 -5.60
N GLY A 763 18.71 -4.80 -6.03
CA GLY A 763 17.54 -5.36 -5.35
C GLY A 763 17.34 -6.85 -5.66
N PRO A 764 16.67 -7.62 -4.81
CA PRO A 764 16.47 -9.05 -5.00
C PRO A 764 15.63 -9.39 -6.23
N GLN A 765 15.93 -10.53 -6.85
CA GLN A 765 15.27 -11.03 -8.06
C GLN A 765 13.77 -11.25 -7.87
N PHE A 766 12.95 -10.67 -8.77
CA PHE A 766 11.54 -11.04 -8.92
C PHE A 766 11.43 -12.42 -9.59
N LYS A 767 11.09 -13.44 -8.83
CA LYS A 767 10.41 -14.61 -9.38
C LYS A 767 8.93 -14.36 -9.21
N ASN A 768 8.17 -14.34 -10.29
CA ASN A 768 6.71 -14.43 -10.29
C ASN A 768 6.28 -15.80 -9.76
N ASN A 769 6.46 -16.05 -8.47
CA ASN A 769 5.98 -17.23 -7.78
C ASN A 769 5.45 -16.80 -6.40
N ALA A 770 4.25 -16.21 -6.41
CA ALA A 770 3.49 -15.98 -5.21
C ALA A 770 3.14 -17.27 -4.44
N PHE A 771 3.49 -18.45 -4.99
CA PHE A 771 3.04 -19.77 -4.50
C PHE A 771 4.16 -20.76 -4.17
N ALA A 772 5.43 -20.35 -4.13
CA ALA A 772 6.51 -21.26 -3.76
C ALA A 772 6.41 -21.78 -2.30
N GLY A 773 5.63 -21.11 -1.44
CA GLY A 773 5.41 -21.52 -0.04
C GLY A 773 4.36 -22.61 0.18
N LEU A 774 3.52 -22.93 -0.82
CA LEU A 774 2.43 -23.91 -0.67
C LEU A 774 2.86 -25.37 -0.97
N LYS A 775 4.08 -25.60 -1.43
CA LYS A 775 4.58 -26.96 -1.73
C LYS A 775 4.81 -27.85 -0.48
N ASN A 776 4.81 -27.29 0.73
CA ASN A 776 5.16 -28.02 1.96
C ASN A 776 4.01 -28.15 2.97
N LEU A 777 2.77 -27.85 2.59
CA LEU A 777 1.62 -28.23 3.41
C LEU A 777 1.21 -29.67 3.11
N GLN A 778 1.90 -30.63 3.70
CA GLN A 778 1.38 -31.97 3.85
C GLN A 778 0.19 -31.92 4.81
N VAL A 779 -1.00 -32.09 4.27
CA VAL A 779 -2.19 -32.39 5.05
C VAL A 779 -1.96 -33.76 5.68
N LYS A 780 -1.73 -33.81 6.98
CA LYS A 780 -1.87 -35.05 7.75
C LYS A 780 -3.33 -35.48 7.67
N LYS A 781 -3.51 -36.71 7.20
CA LYS A 781 -4.79 -37.43 7.21
C LYS A 781 -5.35 -37.56 8.63
#